data_ce46f80e6e0c7c01359b23a2d6422503
#
_entry.id   ce46f80e6e0c7c01359b23a2d6422503
#
_cell.length_a   1.000
_cell.length_b   1.000
_cell.length_c   1.000
_cell.angle_alpha   90.00
_cell.angle_beta   90.00
_cell.angle_gamma   90.00
#
_symmetry.space_group_name_H-M   'P 1'
#
loop_
_entity.id
_entity.type
_entity.pdbx_description
1 polymer ?
#
loop_
_entity_poly.entity_id
_entity_poly.type
_entity_poly.pdbx_seq_one_letter_code
_entity_poly.pdbx_strand_id
1 'polypeptide(L)'
;MARKTPIARYRNIGICAHVDAGKTTTTERVLFYTGLSHKIGEVHDGAATMDWMEQEQERGITITSAATTCFWAGMQQQFDQHRINIIDTPGHVDFTIEVERSLRVLDGAVVVLCGSSGVQPQTETVWRQANKYEVPRMVFVNKMDRAGADFMMVVDQLKDRLGANAVPLQMTIGAEEEFKGVVDLIKMKAILWNESDQGMTFDYADIPEDILLQCEEMREYLIEAAAEANDDLMEKYLDGTELSEEEIKLAIRQRTLANEIVPVLGGSAFKNKGVQAVLDAVVEYLPSPTEVKAIEGTLEDGETLATREADDDAPFSALAFKIATDPFVGTLTFFRVYSGKLESGTALYNSVKHKKERVGRMVQMHSNSREDIKEVLAGDIAAAIGLKDVTTGDTLCAENGKIVLERMEFPEPVISVAVEPRSQADQEKMGIALGKLAQEDPSFRVKTDEETGQTIISGMGELHLDILVERMRREFSVEANIGKPQVAYREAIRNICEIEGKFIRQSGGRGQYGHVCIKFEPGEDAGAEGLEFVNEIVGGAVPREYIPAVEKGISEQMQNGVLAGYPLLGLKATLHDGSFHDVDSNEMAFKIAASMATKKLAEDGGAVLLEPMMKVEVVTPEENMGDVVGDLNRRRGVIQGMDDGTMGKIVSAEVPLAEMFGYATDLRSATQGRATFTMEFEKYSEAPRAVADEIMSKNQF
;
A
#
# COMPACT_ATOMS: atom_id res chain seq x y z
N MET A 1 -12.15 31.59 11.59
CA MET A 1 -13.35 31.70 10.70
C MET A 1 -14.20 30.45 10.86
N ALA A 2 -15.52 30.53 10.69
CA ALA A 2 -16.37 29.33 10.71
C ALA A 2 -16.03 28.43 9.51
N ARG A 3 -16.08 27.11 9.70
CA ARG A 3 -15.92 26.15 8.60
C ARG A 3 -16.89 26.45 7.47
N LYS A 4 -16.43 26.44 6.22
CA LYS A 4 -17.30 26.54 5.04
C LYS A 4 -18.18 25.29 4.89
N THR A 5 -17.59 24.11 5.13
CA THR A 5 -18.29 22.83 5.12
C THR A 5 -18.13 22.18 6.50
N PRO A 6 -19.24 21.80 7.19
CA PRO A 6 -19.15 21.08 8.45
C PRO A 6 -18.37 19.78 8.29
N ILE A 7 -17.59 19.38 9.29
CA ILE A 7 -16.77 18.16 9.23
C ILE A 7 -17.62 16.88 9.01
N ALA A 8 -18.85 16.87 9.50
CA ALA A 8 -19.79 15.76 9.25
C ALA A 8 -20.14 15.56 7.76
N ARG A 9 -19.90 16.56 6.93
CA ARG A 9 -20.10 16.51 5.48
C ARG A 9 -18.80 16.29 4.70
N TYR A 10 -17.71 15.95 5.36
CA TYR A 10 -16.46 15.53 4.73
C TYR A 10 -16.51 14.04 4.41
N ARG A 11 -15.95 13.66 3.27
CA ARG A 11 -15.70 12.27 2.89
C ARG A 11 -14.28 12.18 2.35
N ASN A 12 -13.38 11.61 3.13
CA ASN A 12 -12.00 11.35 2.73
C ASN A 12 -11.95 9.93 2.20
N ILE A 13 -12.02 9.77 0.91
CA ILE A 13 -12.15 8.47 0.26
C ILE A 13 -10.99 8.17 -0.69
N GLY A 14 -10.69 6.89 -0.85
CA GLY A 14 -9.80 6.38 -1.87
C GLY A 14 -10.57 5.60 -2.93
N ILE A 15 -10.12 5.71 -4.16
CA ILE A 15 -10.57 4.85 -5.25
C ILE A 15 -9.47 3.85 -5.53
N CYS A 16 -9.75 2.59 -5.23
CA CYS A 16 -8.82 1.48 -5.34
C CYS A 16 -9.32 0.48 -6.37
N ALA A 17 -8.43 -0.12 -7.13
CA ALA A 17 -8.80 -1.13 -8.13
C ALA A 17 -7.60 -1.96 -8.55
N HIS A 18 -7.85 -3.13 -9.11
CA HIS A 18 -6.83 -3.83 -9.88
C HIS A 18 -6.62 -3.16 -11.24
N VAL A 19 -5.52 -3.50 -11.91
CA VAL A 19 -5.22 -2.99 -13.26
C VAL A 19 -6.36 -3.33 -14.22
N ASP A 20 -6.71 -2.40 -15.08
CA ASP A 20 -7.79 -2.52 -16.07
C ASP A 20 -9.22 -2.64 -15.53
N ALA A 21 -9.46 -2.42 -14.24
CA ALA A 21 -10.82 -2.35 -13.71
C ALA A 21 -11.61 -1.08 -14.11
N GLY A 22 -10.91 -0.10 -14.65
CA GLY A 22 -11.51 1.18 -15.04
C GLY A 22 -11.50 2.25 -13.93
N LYS A 23 -10.52 2.18 -13.06
CA LYS A 23 -10.34 3.13 -11.96
C LYS A 23 -10.23 4.57 -12.44
N THR A 24 -9.29 4.83 -13.35
CA THR A 24 -9.07 6.18 -13.89
C THR A 24 -10.30 6.71 -14.61
N THR A 25 -10.96 5.89 -15.42
CA THR A 25 -12.21 6.25 -16.06
C THR A 25 -13.29 6.63 -15.05
N THR A 26 -13.43 5.85 -13.99
CA THR A 26 -14.38 6.14 -12.90
C THR A 26 -14.07 7.47 -12.22
N THR A 27 -12.80 7.71 -11.90
CA THR A 27 -12.36 8.97 -11.27
C THR A 27 -12.62 10.16 -12.18
N GLU A 28 -12.32 10.05 -13.47
CA GLU A 28 -12.58 11.11 -14.44
C GLU A 28 -14.08 11.43 -14.57
N ARG A 29 -14.94 10.42 -14.51
CA ARG A 29 -16.40 10.63 -14.49
C ARG A 29 -16.87 11.32 -13.20
N VAL A 30 -16.29 10.98 -12.07
CA VAL A 30 -16.54 11.70 -10.81
C VAL A 30 -16.18 13.17 -10.93
N LEU A 31 -15.01 13.49 -11.47
CA LEU A 31 -14.60 14.89 -11.70
C LEU A 31 -15.54 15.63 -12.67
N PHE A 32 -16.00 14.95 -13.70
CA PHE A 32 -16.94 15.52 -14.65
C PHE A 32 -18.30 15.82 -14.01
N TYR A 33 -18.89 14.87 -13.30
CA TYR A 33 -20.21 15.05 -12.67
C TYR A 33 -20.21 16.01 -11.47
N THR A 34 -19.08 16.21 -10.84
CA THR A 34 -18.91 17.21 -9.77
C THR A 34 -18.54 18.61 -10.27
N GLY A 35 -18.39 18.79 -11.59
CA GLY A 35 -18.14 20.08 -12.23
C GLY A 35 -16.69 20.55 -12.20
N LEU A 36 -15.73 19.73 -11.77
CA LEU A 36 -14.30 20.05 -11.79
C LEU A 36 -13.69 19.94 -13.18
N SER A 37 -14.23 19.09 -14.04
CA SER A 37 -13.84 18.95 -15.44
C SER A 37 -15.00 19.32 -16.37
N HIS A 38 -14.71 20.09 -17.40
CA HIS A 38 -15.69 20.45 -18.42
C HIS A 38 -15.76 19.45 -19.58
N LYS A 39 -14.80 18.54 -19.64
CA LYS A 39 -14.71 17.48 -20.64
C LYS A 39 -14.46 16.16 -19.97
N ILE A 40 -14.98 15.09 -20.54
CA ILE A 40 -14.65 13.75 -20.11
C ILE A 40 -13.23 13.43 -20.60
N GLY A 41 -12.32 13.16 -19.66
CA GLY A 41 -10.98 12.67 -19.95
C GLY A 41 -11.02 11.17 -20.25
N GLU A 42 -10.36 10.75 -21.33
CA GLU A 42 -10.22 9.34 -21.70
C GLU A 42 -8.77 8.87 -21.51
N VAL A 43 -8.61 7.70 -20.88
CA VAL A 43 -7.29 7.11 -20.62
C VAL A 43 -6.54 6.80 -21.92
N HIS A 44 -7.26 6.27 -22.91
CA HIS A 44 -6.66 5.92 -24.21
C HIS A 44 -6.16 7.12 -25.01
N ASP A 45 -6.71 8.28 -24.76
CA ASP A 45 -6.31 9.53 -25.42
C ASP A 45 -5.25 10.31 -24.63
N GLY A 46 -4.80 9.78 -23.47
CA GLY A 46 -3.87 10.46 -22.57
C GLY A 46 -4.41 11.75 -21.95
N ALA A 47 -5.74 11.89 -21.92
CA ALA A 47 -6.44 13.10 -21.48
C ALA A 47 -6.94 13.04 -20.02
N ALA A 48 -6.58 12.00 -19.28
CA ALA A 48 -7.01 11.79 -17.90
C ALA A 48 -6.38 12.84 -16.98
N THR A 49 -7.22 13.54 -16.22
CA THR A 49 -6.79 14.69 -15.39
C THR A 49 -6.02 14.25 -14.14
N MET A 50 -6.33 13.08 -13.58
CA MET A 50 -5.65 12.55 -12.40
C MET A 50 -4.32 11.86 -12.72
N ASP A 51 -4.09 11.47 -13.96
CA ASP A 51 -2.82 10.92 -14.44
C ASP A 51 -1.91 12.08 -14.88
N TRP A 52 -1.26 12.72 -13.93
CA TRP A 52 -0.46 13.92 -14.18
C TRP A 52 0.98 13.65 -14.63
N MET A 53 1.49 12.44 -14.41
CA MET A 53 2.78 12.02 -14.92
C MET A 53 2.69 11.58 -16.39
N GLU A 54 3.64 12.00 -17.19
CA GLU A 54 3.74 11.59 -18.60
C GLU A 54 3.77 10.05 -18.76
N GLN A 55 4.49 9.36 -17.88
CA GLN A 55 4.54 7.89 -17.85
C GLN A 55 3.19 7.23 -17.52
N GLU A 56 2.38 7.85 -16.67
CA GLU A 56 1.02 7.38 -16.37
C GLU A 56 0.14 7.45 -17.61
N GLN A 57 0.20 8.56 -18.33
CA GLN A 57 -0.54 8.77 -19.57
C GLN A 57 -0.11 7.80 -20.68
N GLU A 58 1.19 7.61 -20.85
CA GLU A 58 1.74 6.71 -21.87
C GLU A 58 1.44 5.23 -21.59
N ARG A 59 1.50 4.84 -20.34
CA ARG A 59 1.30 3.43 -19.93
C ARG A 59 -0.16 3.08 -19.63
N GLY A 60 -1.01 4.09 -19.45
CA GLY A 60 -2.41 3.92 -19.07
C GLY A 60 -2.61 3.33 -17.67
N ILE A 61 -1.66 3.53 -16.76
CA ILE A 61 -1.71 3.06 -15.37
C ILE A 61 -1.43 4.19 -14.40
N THR A 62 -2.04 4.14 -13.22
CA THR A 62 -1.73 5.06 -12.13
C THR A 62 -0.47 4.58 -11.41
N ILE A 63 0.53 5.44 -11.34
CA ILE A 63 1.84 5.16 -10.72
C ILE A 63 1.90 5.78 -9.33
N THR A 64 1.47 7.05 -9.22
CA THR A 64 1.46 7.78 -7.96
C THR A 64 0.04 8.15 -7.54
N SER A 65 -0.20 8.22 -6.25
CA SER A 65 -1.48 8.70 -5.72
C SER A 65 -1.67 10.17 -6.07
N ALA A 66 -2.82 10.52 -6.61
CA ALA A 66 -3.23 11.90 -6.83
C ALA A 66 -4.40 12.23 -5.89
N ALA A 67 -4.34 13.40 -5.26
CA ALA A 67 -5.40 13.87 -4.37
C ALA A 67 -6.13 15.06 -4.99
N THR A 68 -7.46 15.05 -4.92
CA THR A 68 -8.28 16.18 -5.37
C THR A 68 -9.50 16.36 -4.48
N THR A 69 -10.03 17.56 -4.46
CA THR A 69 -11.24 17.91 -3.71
C THR A 69 -12.38 18.23 -4.68
N CYS A 70 -13.53 17.65 -4.44
CA CYS A 70 -14.76 17.95 -5.18
C CYS A 70 -15.96 18.08 -4.23
N PHE A 71 -17.08 18.52 -4.76
CA PHE A 71 -18.31 18.74 -4.00
C PHE A 71 -19.48 18.02 -4.65
N TRP A 72 -20.35 17.43 -3.84
CA TRP A 72 -21.51 16.71 -4.30
C TRP A 72 -22.73 16.96 -3.42
N ALA A 73 -23.87 17.15 -4.02
CA ALA A 73 -25.14 17.39 -3.34
C ALA A 73 -26.25 16.36 -3.68
N GLY A 74 -25.88 15.30 -4.41
CA GLY A 74 -26.81 14.23 -4.83
C GLY A 74 -27.27 14.32 -6.28
N MET A 75 -27.70 13.20 -6.83
CA MET A 75 -28.27 13.09 -8.19
C MET A 75 -29.49 14.00 -8.39
N GLN A 76 -30.28 14.19 -7.34
CA GLN A 76 -31.49 15.02 -7.29
C GLN A 76 -31.31 16.27 -6.43
N GLN A 77 -30.08 16.65 -6.09
CA GLN A 77 -29.79 17.72 -5.15
C GLN A 77 -30.46 17.54 -3.78
N GLN A 78 -30.61 16.29 -3.36
CA GLN A 78 -31.30 15.92 -2.12
C GLN A 78 -30.45 16.08 -0.88
N PHE A 79 -29.13 16.21 -1.02
CA PHE A 79 -28.22 16.42 0.09
C PHE A 79 -27.78 17.87 0.20
N ASP A 80 -27.43 18.29 1.40
CA ASP A 80 -26.56 19.44 1.56
C ASP A 80 -25.20 19.16 0.92
N GLN A 81 -24.51 20.19 0.46
CA GLN A 81 -23.24 20.03 -0.21
C GLN A 81 -22.21 19.33 0.68
N HIS A 82 -21.68 18.21 0.21
CA HIS A 82 -20.61 17.44 0.85
C HIS A 82 -19.29 17.74 0.16
N ARG A 83 -18.24 17.80 0.95
CA ARG A 83 -16.88 17.91 0.47
C ARG A 83 -16.26 16.51 0.41
N ILE A 84 -15.87 16.11 -0.80
CA ILE A 84 -15.27 14.81 -1.05
C ILE A 84 -13.81 15.02 -1.44
N ASN A 85 -12.91 14.52 -0.60
CA ASN A 85 -11.49 14.46 -0.90
C ASN A 85 -11.21 13.06 -1.44
N ILE A 86 -10.73 12.99 -2.66
CA ILE A 86 -10.47 11.73 -3.35
C ILE A 86 -8.97 11.53 -3.48
N ILE A 87 -8.50 10.36 -3.07
CA ILE A 87 -7.15 9.89 -3.36
C ILE A 87 -7.26 8.74 -4.35
N ASP A 88 -6.72 8.96 -5.55
CA ASP A 88 -6.62 7.94 -6.57
C ASP A 88 -5.35 7.12 -6.36
N THR A 89 -5.48 5.80 -6.19
CA THR A 89 -4.38 4.91 -5.80
C THR A 89 -3.95 4.00 -6.95
N PRO A 90 -2.66 3.65 -7.07
CA PRO A 90 -2.20 2.69 -8.05
C PRO A 90 -2.87 1.32 -7.86
N GLY A 91 -3.05 0.60 -8.96
CA GLY A 91 -3.57 -0.77 -8.94
C GLY A 91 -2.50 -1.86 -9.12
N HIS A 92 -1.27 -1.49 -9.45
CA HIS A 92 -0.19 -2.42 -9.72
C HIS A 92 0.57 -2.81 -8.45
N VAL A 93 0.95 -4.09 -8.33
CA VAL A 93 1.62 -4.63 -7.13
C VAL A 93 2.97 -4.00 -6.82
N ASP A 94 3.70 -3.52 -7.83
CA ASP A 94 4.97 -2.83 -7.64
C ASP A 94 4.80 -1.50 -6.87
N PHE A 95 3.57 -0.97 -6.79
CA PHE A 95 3.22 0.26 -6.09
C PHE A 95 2.40 0.01 -4.81
N THR A 96 2.55 -1.14 -4.20
CA THR A 96 1.85 -1.52 -2.96
C THR A 96 1.98 -0.47 -1.86
N ILE A 97 3.13 0.20 -1.80
CA ILE A 97 3.39 1.26 -0.82
C ILE A 97 2.49 2.49 -1.03
N GLU A 98 2.21 2.87 -2.27
CA GLU A 98 1.29 3.98 -2.56
C GLU A 98 -0.13 3.65 -2.12
N VAL A 99 -0.54 2.39 -2.26
CA VAL A 99 -1.82 1.90 -1.74
C VAL A 99 -1.84 1.94 -0.21
N GLU A 100 -0.79 1.47 0.44
CA GLU A 100 -0.63 1.48 1.89
C GLU A 100 -0.71 2.91 2.46
N ARG A 101 0.02 3.86 1.86
CA ARG A 101 -0.02 5.27 2.24
C ARG A 101 -1.42 5.85 2.15
N SER A 102 -2.11 5.55 1.05
CA SER A 102 -3.45 6.06 0.82
C SER A 102 -4.44 5.49 1.83
N LEU A 103 -4.46 4.18 2.01
CA LEU A 103 -5.37 3.51 2.94
C LEU A 103 -5.17 3.95 4.39
N ARG A 104 -3.94 4.28 4.77
CA ARG A 104 -3.61 4.74 6.13
C ARG A 104 -4.31 6.06 6.48
N VAL A 105 -4.53 6.94 5.50
CA VAL A 105 -5.08 8.28 5.71
C VAL A 105 -6.53 8.44 5.26
N LEU A 106 -7.12 7.40 4.69
CA LEU A 106 -8.51 7.41 4.24
C LEU A 106 -9.48 7.02 5.36
N ASP A 107 -10.67 7.59 5.29
CA ASP A 107 -11.78 7.22 6.17
C ASP A 107 -12.66 6.14 5.54
N GLY A 108 -12.72 6.10 4.22
CA GLY A 108 -13.47 5.11 3.46
C GLY A 108 -12.85 4.84 2.10
N ALA A 109 -13.24 3.74 1.48
CA ALA A 109 -12.73 3.35 0.16
C ALA A 109 -13.85 2.90 -0.78
N VAL A 110 -13.68 3.23 -2.06
CA VAL A 110 -14.46 2.66 -3.16
C VAL A 110 -13.55 1.71 -3.91
N VAL A 111 -13.85 0.44 -3.89
CA VAL A 111 -13.12 -0.59 -4.62
C VAL A 111 -13.81 -0.83 -5.96
N VAL A 112 -13.12 -0.52 -7.04
CA VAL A 112 -13.64 -0.71 -8.40
C VAL A 112 -13.20 -2.07 -8.91
N LEU A 113 -14.16 -2.89 -9.30
CA LEU A 113 -13.93 -4.22 -9.88
C LEU A 113 -14.47 -4.26 -11.31
N CYS A 114 -13.83 -5.08 -12.14
CA CYS A 114 -14.34 -5.32 -13.49
C CYS A 114 -15.42 -6.40 -13.46
N GLY A 115 -16.55 -6.13 -14.08
CA GLY A 115 -17.69 -7.07 -14.13
C GLY A 115 -17.39 -8.41 -14.83
N SER A 116 -16.42 -8.44 -15.72
CA SER A 116 -15.98 -9.67 -16.41
C SER A 116 -14.84 -10.39 -15.70
N SER A 117 -13.89 -9.67 -15.14
CA SER A 117 -12.71 -10.24 -14.48
C SER A 117 -12.94 -10.57 -13.00
N GLY A 118 -13.84 -9.84 -12.33
CA GLY A 118 -14.16 -10.03 -10.92
C GLY A 118 -13.00 -9.71 -9.98
N VAL A 119 -12.89 -10.50 -8.93
CA VAL A 119 -11.82 -10.38 -7.93
C VAL A 119 -10.51 -10.90 -8.49
N GLN A 120 -9.48 -10.07 -8.46
CA GLN A 120 -8.12 -10.34 -8.93
C GLN A 120 -7.15 -10.42 -7.72
N PRO A 121 -5.94 -11.00 -7.87
CA PRO A 121 -4.94 -11.03 -6.78
C PRO A 121 -4.60 -9.66 -6.21
N GLN A 122 -4.51 -8.65 -7.06
CA GLN A 122 -4.29 -7.27 -6.64
C GLN A 122 -5.44 -6.75 -5.77
N THR A 123 -6.68 -7.16 -6.08
CA THR A 123 -7.85 -6.88 -5.24
C THR A 123 -7.68 -7.49 -3.84
N GLU A 124 -7.20 -8.71 -3.75
CA GLU A 124 -6.97 -9.40 -2.49
C GLU A 124 -5.93 -8.65 -1.63
N THR A 125 -4.86 -8.16 -2.25
CA THR A 125 -3.82 -7.38 -1.57
C THR A 125 -4.37 -6.07 -1.02
N VAL A 126 -5.08 -5.30 -1.83
CA VAL A 126 -5.73 -4.05 -1.42
C VAL A 126 -6.75 -4.32 -0.30
N TRP A 127 -7.51 -5.41 -0.42
CA TRP A 127 -8.51 -5.80 0.57
C TRP A 127 -7.91 -6.14 1.93
N ARG A 128 -6.79 -6.89 1.94
CA ARG A 128 -6.03 -7.16 3.18
C ARG A 128 -5.54 -5.90 3.84
N GLN A 129 -4.99 -4.97 3.06
CA GLN A 129 -4.52 -3.68 3.58
C GLN A 129 -5.69 -2.85 4.14
N ALA A 130 -6.82 -2.84 3.46
CA ALA A 130 -8.01 -2.17 3.96
C ALA A 130 -8.54 -2.80 5.26
N ASN A 131 -8.45 -4.11 5.40
CA ASN A 131 -8.77 -4.80 6.66
C ASN A 131 -7.78 -4.42 7.78
N LYS A 132 -6.49 -4.34 7.48
CA LYS A 132 -5.44 -3.94 8.43
C LYS A 132 -5.74 -2.58 9.07
N TYR A 133 -6.19 -1.63 8.28
CA TYR A 133 -6.52 -0.27 8.73
C TYR A 133 -7.99 -0.07 9.08
N GLU A 134 -8.78 -1.13 9.08
CA GLU A 134 -10.22 -1.08 9.41
C GLU A 134 -11.00 -0.05 8.59
N VAL A 135 -10.65 0.09 7.30
CA VAL A 135 -11.27 1.08 6.42
C VAL A 135 -12.63 0.58 5.94
N PRO A 136 -13.73 1.26 6.27
CA PRO A 136 -15.04 1.00 5.68
C PRO A 136 -14.99 1.14 4.17
N ARG A 137 -15.65 0.25 3.46
CA ARG A 137 -15.57 0.20 2.00
C ARG A 137 -16.87 -0.18 1.34
N MET A 138 -16.99 0.24 0.09
CA MET A 138 -18.03 -0.19 -0.83
C MET A 138 -17.39 -0.64 -2.14
N VAL A 139 -18.11 -1.42 -2.92
CA VAL A 139 -17.64 -1.96 -4.19
C VAL A 139 -18.47 -1.39 -5.33
N PHE A 140 -17.79 -0.95 -6.38
CA PHE A 140 -18.39 -0.58 -7.65
C PHE A 140 -17.96 -1.60 -8.71
N VAL A 141 -18.93 -2.42 -9.18
CA VAL A 141 -18.71 -3.36 -10.28
C VAL A 141 -18.86 -2.62 -11.59
N ASN A 142 -17.72 -2.26 -12.15
CA ASN A 142 -17.60 -1.46 -13.37
C ASN A 142 -17.53 -2.34 -14.63
N LYS A 143 -17.57 -1.72 -15.77
CA LYS A 143 -17.46 -2.38 -17.08
C LYS A 143 -18.55 -3.44 -17.33
N MET A 144 -19.76 -3.19 -16.85
CA MET A 144 -20.89 -4.08 -17.10
C MET A 144 -21.31 -4.17 -18.59
N ASP A 145 -20.82 -3.24 -19.41
CA ASP A 145 -20.96 -3.25 -20.87
C ASP A 145 -19.97 -4.16 -21.58
N ARG A 146 -18.99 -4.72 -20.87
CA ARG A 146 -17.95 -5.59 -21.44
C ARG A 146 -18.43 -7.02 -21.61
N ALA A 147 -17.94 -7.70 -22.67
CA ALA A 147 -18.23 -9.12 -22.90
C ALA A 147 -17.81 -9.98 -21.69
N GLY A 148 -18.70 -10.88 -21.26
CA GLY A 148 -18.52 -11.73 -20.11
C GLY A 148 -18.85 -11.07 -18.75
N ALA A 149 -19.39 -9.86 -18.75
CA ALA A 149 -19.77 -9.16 -17.51
C ALA A 149 -20.94 -9.87 -16.82
N ASP A 150 -20.77 -10.14 -15.51
CA ASP A 150 -21.77 -10.77 -14.65
C ASP A 150 -21.68 -10.19 -13.24
N PHE A 151 -22.66 -9.39 -12.88
CA PHE A 151 -22.70 -8.69 -11.58
C PHE A 151 -22.77 -9.66 -10.40
N MET A 152 -23.64 -10.64 -10.46
CA MET A 152 -23.83 -11.58 -9.35
C MET A 152 -22.62 -12.51 -9.16
N MET A 153 -21.92 -12.84 -10.23
CA MET A 153 -20.67 -13.57 -10.14
C MET A 153 -19.63 -12.80 -9.32
N VAL A 154 -19.50 -11.50 -9.55
CA VAL A 154 -18.56 -10.65 -8.78
C VAL A 154 -18.98 -10.57 -7.32
N VAL A 155 -20.28 -10.45 -7.02
CA VAL A 155 -20.80 -10.49 -5.65
C VAL A 155 -20.44 -11.80 -4.95
N ASP A 156 -20.63 -12.93 -5.63
CA ASP A 156 -20.28 -14.24 -5.08
C ASP A 156 -18.77 -14.39 -4.84
N GLN A 157 -17.93 -13.89 -5.75
CA GLN A 157 -16.47 -13.88 -5.56
C GLN A 157 -16.03 -13.01 -4.37
N LEU A 158 -16.69 -11.90 -4.12
CA LEU A 158 -16.43 -11.09 -2.92
C LEU A 158 -16.66 -11.91 -1.64
N LYS A 159 -17.69 -12.71 -1.61
CA LYS A 159 -17.99 -13.61 -0.49
C LYS A 159 -16.99 -14.76 -0.37
N ASP A 160 -16.73 -15.45 -1.47
CA ASP A 160 -15.95 -16.68 -1.49
C ASP A 160 -14.45 -16.44 -1.40
N ARG A 161 -13.92 -15.47 -2.12
CA ARG A 161 -12.47 -15.19 -2.19
C ARG A 161 -11.98 -14.21 -1.13
N LEU A 162 -12.79 -13.21 -0.78
CA LEU A 162 -12.41 -12.17 0.18
C LEU A 162 -13.04 -12.35 1.57
N GLY A 163 -13.97 -13.30 1.70
CA GLY A 163 -14.72 -13.47 2.94
C GLY A 163 -15.59 -12.25 3.32
N ALA A 164 -15.89 -11.41 2.34
CA ALA A 164 -16.64 -10.20 2.55
C ALA A 164 -18.14 -10.48 2.65
N ASN A 165 -18.83 -9.80 3.57
CA ASN A 165 -20.28 -9.82 3.62
C ASN A 165 -20.84 -8.80 2.62
N ALA A 166 -20.81 -9.16 1.34
CA ALA A 166 -21.24 -8.30 0.25
C ALA A 166 -22.78 -8.21 0.19
N VAL A 167 -23.29 -6.98 0.22
CA VAL A 167 -24.73 -6.70 0.17
C VAL A 167 -25.01 -5.83 -1.06
N PRO A 168 -25.61 -6.38 -2.13
CA PRO A 168 -25.99 -5.58 -3.29
C PRO A 168 -27.05 -4.54 -2.92
N LEU A 169 -26.77 -3.28 -3.25
CA LEU A 169 -27.75 -2.19 -3.18
C LEU A 169 -28.49 -1.99 -4.49
N GLN A 170 -27.96 -2.58 -5.53
CA GLN A 170 -28.44 -2.47 -6.90
C GLN A 170 -28.40 -3.84 -7.59
N MET A 171 -29.24 -3.98 -8.61
CA MET A 171 -29.11 -5.03 -9.63
C MET A 171 -28.90 -4.37 -11.00
N THR A 172 -28.09 -4.97 -11.84
CA THR A 172 -27.86 -4.47 -13.19
C THR A 172 -28.98 -4.87 -14.15
N ILE A 173 -29.35 -3.95 -15.05
CA ILE A 173 -30.34 -4.17 -16.10
C ILE A 173 -29.60 -4.56 -17.37
N GLY A 174 -29.58 -5.85 -17.66
CA GLY A 174 -28.79 -6.39 -18.77
C GLY A 174 -27.30 -6.48 -18.47
N ALA A 175 -26.56 -6.96 -19.42
CA ALA A 175 -25.10 -7.07 -19.38
C ALA A 175 -24.56 -6.96 -20.81
N GLU A 176 -23.25 -6.70 -20.94
CA GLU A 176 -22.59 -6.56 -22.23
C GLU A 176 -23.19 -5.41 -23.05
N GLU A 177 -23.47 -5.63 -24.33
CA GLU A 177 -24.05 -4.62 -25.21
C GLU A 177 -25.49 -4.21 -24.80
N GLU A 178 -26.19 -5.07 -24.07
CA GLU A 178 -27.54 -4.82 -23.57
C GLU A 178 -27.60 -4.14 -22.20
N PHE A 179 -26.47 -3.75 -21.64
CA PHE A 179 -26.44 -3.03 -20.36
C PHE A 179 -27.10 -1.66 -20.49
N LYS A 180 -28.22 -1.45 -19.77
CA LYS A 180 -29.04 -0.24 -19.88
C LYS A 180 -28.98 0.68 -18.67
N GLY A 181 -28.80 0.11 -17.49
CA GLY A 181 -28.82 0.86 -16.25
C GLY A 181 -28.87 -0.10 -15.04
N VAL A 182 -29.35 0.39 -13.94
CA VAL A 182 -29.43 -0.37 -12.68
C VAL A 182 -30.82 -0.25 -12.04
N VAL A 183 -31.15 -1.23 -11.18
CA VAL A 183 -32.31 -1.17 -10.31
C VAL A 183 -31.83 -0.77 -8.93
N ASP A 184 -32.38 0.31 -8.38
CA ASP A 184 -32.18 0.67 -6.97
C ASP A 184 -33.08 -0.25 -6.12
N LEU A 185 -32.46 -1.18 -5.40
CA LEU A 185 -33.17 -2.17 -4.58
C LEU A 185 -33.84 -1.57 -3.34
N ILE A 186 -33.43 -0.38 -2.91
CA ILE A 186 -34.08 0.30 -1.79
C ILE A 186 -35.40 0.95 -2.24
N LYS A 187 -35.37 1.61 -3.39
CA LYS A 187 -36.56 2.26 -3.99
C LYS A 187 -37.43 1.31 -4.80
N MET A 188 -36.87 0.21 -5.26
CA MET A 188 -37.48 -0.71 -6.23
C MET A 188 -37.89 0.01 -7.52
N LYS A 189 -36.98 0.80 -8.05
CA LYS A 189 -37.09 1.50 -9.32
C LYS A 189 -35.86 1.31 -10.17
N ALA A 190 -36.06 1.21 -11.48
CA ALA A 190 -34.96 1.25 -12.43
C ALA A 190 -34.45 2.69 -12.60
N ILE A 191 -33.15 2.84 -12.73
CA ILE A 191 -32.49 4.11 -13.04
C ILE A 191 -31.84 3.98 -14.42
N LEU A 192 -32.26 4.85 -15.33
CA LEU A 192 -31.78 4.89 -16.71
C LEU A 192 -31.15 6.27 -16.98
N TRP A 193 -29.85 6.30 -17.26
CA TRP A 193 -29.14 7.54 -17.60
C TRP A 193 -29.27 7.86 -19.07
N ASN A 194 -29.44 9.14 -19.40
CA ASN A 194 -29.62 9.61 -20.78
C ASN A 194 -28.27 9.66 -21.51
N GLU A 195 -28.15 8.97 -22.62
CA GLU A 195 -26.94 8.98 -23.44
C GLU A 195 -26.73 10.31 -24.19
N SER A 196 -27.80 11.03 -24.48
CA SER A 196 -27.76 12.30 -25.25
C SER A 196 -27.00 13.42 -24.53
N ASP A 197 -26.93 13.39 -23.20
CA ASP A 197 -26.23 14.38 -22.37
C ASP A 197 -25.08 13.79 -21.57
N GLN A 198 -24.51 12.66 -22.01
CA GLN A 198 -23.42 11.96 -21.36
C GLN A 198 -23.74 11.51 -19.92
N GLY A 199 -25.00 11.14 -19.69
CA GLY A 199 -25.46 10.67 -18.39
C GLY A 199 -25.68 11.74 -17.33
N MET A 200 -25.72 13.02 -17.70
CA MET A 200 -25.98 14.12 -16.77
C MET A 200 -27.38 14.06 -16.19
N THR A 201 -28.36 13.60 -16.97
CA THR A 201 -29.74 13.39 -16.53
C THR A 201 -30.11 11.90 -16.53
N PHE A 202 -31.09 11.55 -15.73
CA PHE A 202 -31.58 10.20 -15.61
C PHE A 202 -33.10 10.17 -15.40
N ASP A 203 -33.69 9.01 -15.66
CA ASP A 203 -35.11 8.77 -15.44
C ASP A 203 -35.33 7.55 -14.57
N TYR A 204 -36.31 7.61 -13.67
CA TYR A 204 -36.81 6.44 -12.97
C TYR A 204 -37.82 5.73 -13.87
N ALA A 205 -37.76 4.41 -13.86
CA ALA A 205 -38.68 3.55 -14.60
C ALA A 205 -39.10 2.35 -13.75
N ASP A 206 -40.11 1.64 -14.23
CA ASP A 206 -40.49 0.38 -13.59
C ASP A 206 -39.43 -0.70 -13.90
N ILE A 207 -39.29 -1.64 -12.95
CA ILE A 207 -38.34 -2.74 -13.08
C ILE A 207 -38.78 -3.64 -14.25
N PRO A 208 -37.90 -4.02 -15.18
CA PRO A 208 -38.20 -4.98 -16.22
C PRO A 208 -38.73 -6.30 -15.64
N GLU A 209 -39.79 -6.86 -16.26
CA GLU A 209 -40.47 -8.08 -15.77
C GLU A 209 -39.52 -9.29 -15.69
N ASP A 210 -38.55 -9.39 -16.57
CA ASP A 210 -37.58 -10.50 -16.66
C ASP A 210 -36.61 -10.58 -15.47
N ILE A 211 -36.39 -9.46 -14.78
CA ILE A 211 -35.51 -9.41 -13.60
C ILE A 211 -36.25 -9.07 -12.30
N LEU A 212 -37.55 -8.85 -12.36
CA LEU A 212 -38.33 -8.40 -11.19
C LEU A 212 -38.24 -9.38 -10.02
N LEU A 213 -38.35 -10.67 -10.29
CA LEU A 213 -38.26 -11.71 -9.24
C LEU A 213 -36.88 -11.71 -8.58
N GLN A 214 -35.82 -11.62 -9.36
CA GLN A 214 -34.45 -11.55 -8.84
C GLN A 214 -34.23 -10.28 -8.01
N CYS A 215 -34.79 -9.16 -8.44
CA CYS A 215 -34.74 -7.91 -7.67
C CYS A 215 -35.49 -8.02 -6.34
N GLU A 216 -36.64 -8.70 -6.31
CA GLU A 216 -37.41 -8.95 -5.09
C GLU A 216 -36.63 -9.83 -4.12
N GLU A 217 -35.97 -10.88 -4.60
CA GLU A 217 -35.12 -11.75 -3.80
C GLU A 217 -33.91 -10.98 -3.21
N MET A 218 -33.25 -10.17 -4.03
CA MET A 218 -32.12 -9.35 -3.58
C MET A 218 -32.54 -8.25 -2.63
N ARG A 219 -33.72 -7.67 -2.81
CA ARG A 219 -34.27 -6.72 -1.84
C ARG A 219 -34.53 -7.37 -0.48
N GLU A 220 -35.06 -8.58 -0.47
CA GLU A 220 -35.26 -9.33 0.79
C GLU A 220 -33.94 -9.57 1.51
N TYR A 221 -32.89 -9.95 0.76
CA TYR A 221 -31.55 -10.10 1.29
C TYR A 221 -31.01 -8.78 1.88
N LEU A 222 -31.25 -7.66 1.19
CA LEU A 222 -30.85 -6.32 1.65
C LEU A 222 -31.60 -5.91 2.93
N ILE A 223 -32.89 -6.16 3.01
CA ILE A 223 -33.71 -5.83 4.19
C ILE A 223 -33.27 -6.67 5.40
N GLU A 224 -33.00 -7.94 5.21
CA GLU A 224 -32.45 -8.82 6.24
C GLU A 224 -31.12 -8.29 6.78
N ALA A 225 -30.19 -7.91 5.87
CA ALA A 225 -28.92 -7.29 6.24
C ALA A 225 -29.11 -5.99 7.02
N ALA A 226 -30.08 -5.16 6.64
CA ALA A 226 -30.43 -3.94 7.36
C ALA A 226 -31.02 -4.22 8.74
N ALA A 227 -31.90 -5.21 8.84
CA ALA A 227 -32.54 -5.59 10.10
C ALA A 227 -31.54 -6.08 11.17
N GLU A 228 -30.45 -6.69 10.76
CA GLU A 228 -29.37 -7.14 11.66
C GLU A 228 -28.60 -6.00 12.33
N ALA A 229 -28.84 -4.74 11.96
CA ALA A 229 -28.13 -3.59 12.53
C ALA A 229 -28.48 -3.34 14.01
N ASN A 230 -29.74 -3.58 14.40
CA ASN A 230 -30.19 -3.43 15.78
C ASN A 230 -31.42 -4.28 16.05
N ASP A 231 -31.76 -4.45 17.34
CA ASP A 231 -32.87 -5.27 17.78
C ASP A 231 -34.25 -4.74 17.37
N ASP A 232 -34.41 -3.41 17.35
CA ASP A 232 -35.71 -2.78 16.99
C ASP A 232 -36.03 -3.04 15.51
N LEU A 233 -35.08 -2.98 14.61
CA LEU A 233 -35.26 -3.28 13.19
C LEU A 233 -35.48 -4.78 12.96
N MET A 234 -34.80 -5.63 13.73
CA MET A 234 -34.94 -7.07 13.65
C MET A 234 -36.35 -7.49 14.11
N GLU A 235 -36.87 -6.88 15.18
CA GLU A 235 -38.24 -7.11 15.65
C GLU A 235 -39.27 -6.70 14.59
N LYS A 236 -39.13 -5.54 13.98
CA LYS A 236 -39.99 -5.10 12.86
C LYS A 236 -39.94 -6.08 11.68
N TYR A 237 -38.76 -6.54 11.32
CA TYR A 237 -38.58 -7.50 10.23
C TYR A 237 -39.27 -8.83 10.50
N LEU A 238 -39.12 -9.38 11.71
CA LEU A 238 -39.73 -10.63 12.12
C LEU A 238 -41.27 -10.54 12.24
N ASP A 239 -41.79 -9.38 12.63
CA ASP A 239 -43.24 -9.09 12.69
C ASP A 239 -43.87 -8.85 11.30
N GLY A 240 -43.05 -8.82 10.23
CA GLY A 240 -43.53 -8.55 8.89
C GLY A 240 -43.86 -7.09 8.61
N THR A 241 -43.40 -6.16 9.47
CA THR A 241 -43.54 -4.72 9.27
C THR A 241 -42.47 -4.25 8.26
N GLU A 242 -42.88 -3.51 7.25
CA GLU A 242 -41.94 -2.95 6.28
C GLU A 242 -41.00 -1.91 6.93
N LEU A 243 -39.70 -2.01 6.62
CA LEU A 243 -38.72 -0.98 6.95
C LEU A 243 -38.86 0.18 5.97
N SER A 244 -38.80 1.40 6.47
CA SER A 244 -38.78 2.59 5.61
C SER A 244 -37.44 2.71 4.86
N GLU A 245 -37.42 3.47 3.76
CA GLU A 245 -36.22 3.75 3.01
C GLU A 245 -35.13 4.37 3.91
N GLU A 246 -35.51 5.31 4.78
CA GLU A 246 -34.60 5.95 5.72
C GLU A 246 -34.01 4.97 6.74
N GLU A 247 -34.84 4.07 7.27
CA GLU A 247 -34.41 3.03 8.20
C GLU A 247 -33.42 2.06 7.56
N ILE A 248 -33.67 1.66 6.30
CA ILE A 248 -32.77 0.79 5.55
C ILE A 248 -31.42 1.47 5.31
N LYS A 249 -31.44 2.70 4.83
CA LYS A 249 -30.22 3.48 4.55
C LYS A 249 -29.38 3.70 5.80
N LEU A 250 -30.01 4.07 6.89
CA LEU A 250 -29.33 4.29 8.17
C LEU A 250 -28.73 2.99 8.72
N ALA A 251 -29.44 1.89 8.62
CA ALA A 251 -28.97 0.58 9.06
C ALA A 251 -27.79 0.07 8.22
N ILE A 252 -27.87 0.20 6.90
CA ILE A 252 -26.76 -0.16 5.99
C ILE A 252 -25.53 0.72 6.26
N ARG A 253 -25.73 2.02 6.48
CA ARG A 253 -24.64 2.92 6.89
C ARG A 253 -23.97 2.44 8.17
N GLN A 254 -24.75 2.18 9.22
CA GLN A 254 -24.22 1.74 10.51
C GLN A 254 -23.40 0.47 10.39
N ARG A 255 -23.85 -0.52 9.65
CA ARG A 255 -23.12 -1.77 9.45
C ARG A 255 -21.90 -1.62 8.55
N THR A 256 -21.95 -0.73 7.55
CA THR A 256 -20.81 -0.41 6.69
C THR A 256 -19.71 0.28 7.50
N LEU A 257 -20.04 1.24 8.34
CA LEU A 257 -19.08 1.93 9.22
C LEU A 257 -18.43 0.99 10.24
N ALA A 258 -19.17 -0.03 10.68
CA ALA A 258 -18.66 -1.07 11.58
C ALA A 258 -17.86 -2.18 10.87
N ASN A 259 -17.67 -2.09 9.56
CA ASN A 259 -17.02 -3.14 8.73
C ASN A 259 -17.73 -4.50 8.78
N GLU A 260 -19.00 -4.53 9.05
CA GLU A 260 -19.80 -5.76 9.09
C GLU A 260 -20.32 -6.18 7.72
N ILE A 261 -20.58 -5.22 6.85
CA ILE A 261 -21.04 -5.43 5.47
C ILE A 261 -20.28 -4.56 4.50
N VAL A 262 -20.36 -4.93 3.22
CA VAL A 262 -19.81 -4.18 2.11
C VAL A 262 -20.91 -3.94 1.07
N PRO A 263 -21.39 -2.70 0.92
CA PRO A 263 -22.34 -2.36 -0.13
C PRO A 263 -21.77 -2.57 -1.52
N VAL A 264 -22.53 -3.12 -2.43
CA VAL A 264 -22.12 -3.38 -3.82
C VAL A 264 -23.05 -2.66 -4.80
N LEU A 265 -22.46 -1.89 -5.69
CA LEU A 265 -23.15 -1.19 -6.78
C LEU A 265 -22.58 -1.65 -8.12
N GLY A 266 -23.32 -1.43 -9.18
CA GLY A 266 -22.90 -1.78 -10.53
C GLY A 266 -23.09 -0.65 -11.54
N GLY A 267 -22.35 -0.74 -12.65
CA GLY A 267 -22.46 0.25 -13.71
C GLY A 267 -21.38 0.11 -14.77
N SER A 268 -21.29 1.13 -15.61
CA SER A 268 -20.22 1.30 -16.59
C SER A 268 -19.82 2.78 -16.64
N ALA A 269 -18.65 3.10 -16.11
CA ALA A 269 -18.13 4.46 -16.17
C ALA A 269 -17.90 4.91 -17.62
N PHE A 270 -17.40 4.04 -18.48
CA PHE A 270 -17.19 4.32 -19.90
C PHE A 270 -18.50 4.68 -20.63
N LYS A 271 -19.58 4.00 -20.32
CA LYS A 271 -20.91 4.28 -20.88
C LYS A 271 -21.69 5.35 -20.12
N ASN A 272 -21.08 6.01 -19.15
CA ASN A 272 -21.70 7.07 -18.35
C ASN A 272 -22.94 6.62 -17.57
N LYS A 273 -22.90 5.39 -17.03
CA LYS A 273 -24.01 4.77 -16.30
C LYS A 273 -23.57 4.30 -14.93
N GLY A 274 -24.13 4.89 -13.88
CA GLY A 274 -23.98 4.42 -12.51
C GLY A 274 -23.02 5.20 -11.62
N VAL A 275 -22.18 6.08 -12.13
CA VAL A 275 -21.17 6.80 -11.33
C VAL A 275 -21.81 7.78 -10.35
N GLN A 276 -22.86 8.47 -10.74
CA GLN A 276 -23.58 9.39 -9.84
C GLN A 276 -24.21 8.64 -8.67
N ALA A 277 -24.71 7.43 -8.90
CA ALA A 277 -25.23 6.58 -7.84
C ALA A 277 -24.12 6.14 -6.85
N VAL A 278 -22.90 5.95 -7.34
CA VAL A 278 -21.73 5.72 -6.48
C VAL A 278 -21.43 6.94 -5.61
N LEU A 279 -21.49 8.13 -6.16
CA LEU A 279 -21.32 9.38 -5.39
C LEU A 279 -22.40 9.54 -4.30
N ASP A 280 -23.63 9.26 -4.62
CA ASP A 280 -24.72 9.24 -3.62
C ASP A 280 -24.45 8.23 -2.51
N ALA A 281 -23.98 7.04 -2.87
CA ALA A 281 -23.64 5.99 -1.91
C ALA A 281 -22.43 6.37 -1.03
N VAL A 282 -21.45 7.09 -1.56
CA VAL A 282 -20.34 7.64 -0.77
C VAL A 282 -20.86 8.56 0.33
N VAL A 283 -21.78 9.44 -0.01
CA VAL A 283 -22.40 10.36 0.97
C VAL A 283 -23.23 9.60 1.98
N GLU A 284 -24.00 8.61 1.56
CA GLU A 284 -24.96 7.89 2.41
C GLU A 284 -24.32 6.81 3.29
N TYR A 285 -23.25 6.16 2.85
CA TYR A 285 -22.72 4.95 3.50
C TYR A 285 -21.27 5.02 3.98
N LEU A 286 -20.45 5.92 3.45
CA LEU A 286 -19.07 6.06 3.90
C LEU A 286 -18.95 7.12 5.02
N PRO A 287 -17.94 6.98 5.90
CA PRO A 287 -17.86 7.82 7.10
C PRO A 287 -17.33 9.22 6.82
N SER A 288 -17.71 10.15 7.69
CA SER A 288 -16.99 11.41 7.90
C SER A 288 -15.80 11.21 8.84
N PRO A 289 -14.87 12.15 8.94
CA PRO A 289 -13.76 12.07 9.89
C PRO A 289 -14.18 11.93 11.36
N THR A 290 -15.39 12.36 11.71
CA THR A 290 -15.93 12.25 13.08
C THR A 290 -16.52 10.89 13.41
N GLU A 291 -16.80 10.09 12.42
CA GLU A 291 -17.43 8.77 12.57
C GLU A 291 -16.42 7.62 12.57
N VAL A 292 -15.16 7.89 12.26
CA VAL A 292 -14.08 6.92 12.36
C VAL A 292 -13.45 6.95 13.74
N LYS A 293 -12.82 5.85 14.14
CA LYS A 293 -12.07 5.77 15.40
C LYS A 293 -11.04 6.90 15.49
N ALA A 294 -10.96 7.57 16.64
CA ALA A 294 -9.94 8.58 16.89
C ALA A 294 -8.54 7.99 16.67
N ILE A 295 -7.66 8.75 16.04
CA ILE A 295 -6.31 8.25 15.74
C ILE A 295 -5.51 8.03 17.02
N GLU A 296 -4.85 6.91 17.12
CA GLU A 296 -3.98 6.55 18.23
C GLU A 296 -2.52 6.89 17.91
N GLY A 297 -1.78 7.18 18.96
CA GLY A 297 -0.35 7.43 18.90
C GLY A 297 0.28 7.29 20.26
N THR A 298 1.59 7.50 20.34
CA THR A 298 2.36 7.49 21.57
C THR A 298 2.85 8.90 21.91
N LEU A 299 2.92 9.22 23.20
CA LEU A 299 3.53 10.45 23.67
C LEU A 299 5.06 10.38 23.54
N GLU A 300 5.75 11.47 23.92
CA GLU A 300 7.22 11.57 23.81
C GLU A 300 8.00 10.48 24.55
N ASP A 301 7.41 9.88 25.58
CA ASP A 301 8.01 8.75 26.31
C ASP A 301 8.09 7.43 25.51
N GLY A 302 7.38 7.38 24.37
CA GLY A 302 7.33 6.23 23.49
C GLY A 302 6.47 5.06 24.00
N GLU A 303 5.86 5.19 25.16
CA GLU A 303 5.11 4.13 25.85
C GLU A 303 3.64 4.52 26.11
N THR A 304 3.39 5.78 26.49
CA THR A 304 2.03 6.24 26.84
C THR A 304 1.19 6.41 25.60
N LEU A 305 0.11 5.63 25.50
CA LEU A 305 -0.86 5.75 24.42
C LEU A 305 -1.73 7.00 24.60
N ALA A 306 -1.98 7.69 23.50
CA ALA A 306 -2.87 8.84 23.44
C ALA A 306 -3.68 8.81 22.15
N THR A 307 -4.84 9.44 22.19
CA THR A 307 -5.73 9.60 21.03
C THR A 307 -5.91 11.06 20.67
N ARG A 308 -6.26 11.32 19.41
CA ARG A 308 -6.62 12.67 18.93
C ARG A 308 -7.97 12.59 18.22
N GLU A 309 -8.91 13.33 18.74
CA GLU A 309 -10.25 13.47 18.16
C GLU A 309 -10.22 14.44 16.98
N ALA A 310 -11.14 14.24 16.03
CA ALA A 310 -11.32 15.13 14.89
C ALA A 310 -12.05 16.43 15.31
N ASP A 311 -11.36 17.25 16.06
CA ASP A 311 -11.84 18.51 16.66
C ASP A 311 -10.86 19.64 16.33
N ASP A 312 -11.37 20.74 15.81
CA ASP A 312 -10.55 21.92 15.44
C ASP A 312 -9.90 22.62 16.66
N ASP A 313 -10.49 22.48 17.83
CA ASP A 313 -10.00 23.08 19.06
C ASP A 313 -8.99 22.20 19.82
N ALA A 314 -8.81 20.95 19.38
CA ALA A 314 -7.80 20.06 19.93
C ALA A 314 -6.38 20.46 19.49
N PRO A 315 -5.32 20.00 20.17
CA PRO A 315 -3.95 20.20 19.71
C PRO A 315 -3.75 19.66 18.30
N PHE A 316 -3.08 20.44 17.45
CA PHE A 316 -2.83 20.06 16.06
C PHE A 316 -2.03 18.76 15.97
N SER A 317 -2.49 17.84 15.15
CA SER A 317 -1.75 16.65 14.75
C SER A 317 -2.08 16.27 13.30
N ALA A 318 -1.05 15.92 12.56
CA ALA A 318 -1.15 15.52 11.16
C ALA A 318 -0.12 14.46 10.83
N LEU A 319 -0.42 13.63 9.84
CA LEU A 319 0.48 12.62 9.32
C LEU A 319 0.91 12.99 7.90
N ALA A 320 2.22 13.09 7.68
CA ALA A 320 2.80 13.24 6.36
C ALA A 320 2.80 11.87 5.67
N PHE A 321 1.99 11.71 4.64
CA PHE A 321 1.81 10.41 3.98
C PHE A 321 2.44 10.32 2.60
N LYS A 322 2.86 11.45 2.03
CA LYS A 322 3.49 11.50 0.71
C LYS A 322 4.40 12.72 0.57
N ILE A 323 5.56 12.50 -0.02
CA ILE A 323 6.48 13.55 -0.45
C ILE A 323 6.56 13.52 -1.97
N ALA A 324 6.45 14.67 -2.62
CA ALA A 324 6.61 14.79 -4.06
C ALA A 324 7.53 15.97 -4.38
N THR A 325 8.28 15.86 -5.46
CA THR A 325 9.11 16.94 -5.96
C THR A 325 8.43 17.60 -7.15
N ASP A 326 8.21 18.88 -7.04
CA ASP A 326 7.62 19.69 -8.11
C ASP A 326 8.71 20.57 -8.73
N PRO A 327 8.82 20.66 -10.08
CA PRO A 327 9.85 21.44 -10.75
C PRO A 327 9.79 22.95 -10.45
N PHE A 328 8.62 23.47 -10.11
CA PHE A 328 8.36 24.91 -9.93
C PHE A 328 8.40 25.37 -8.48
N VAL A 329 7.87 24.56 -7.56
CA VAL A 329 7.73 24.94 -6.14
C VAL A 329 8.63 24.15 -5.20
N GLY A 330 9.32 23.13 -5.69
CA GLY A 330 10.22 22.28 -4.90
C GLY A 330 9.49 21.15 -4.20
N THR A 331 9.83 20.86 -2.96
CA THR A 331 9.27 19.72 -2.22
C THR A 331 7.85 20.03 -1.74
N LEU A 332 6.92 19.13 -2.08
CA LEU A 332 5.55 19.10 -1.60
C LEU A 332 5.41 17.98 -0.56
N THR A 333 4.96 18.31 0.63
CA THR A 333 4.63 17.34 1.68
C THR A 333 3.13 17.26 1.84
N PHE A 334 2.55 16.14 1.40
CA PHE A 334 1.12 15.87 1.56
C PHE A 334 0.86 15.34 2.97
N PHE A 335 -0.11 15.92 3.63
CA PHE A 335 -0.47 15.53 4.99
C PHE A 335 -1.98 15.51 5.20
N ARG A 336 -2.43 14.65 6.09
CA ARG A 336 -3.79 14.65 6.61
C ARG A 336 -3.79 15.19 8.03
N VAL A 337 -4.69 16.14 8.29
CA VAL A 337 -4.95 16.69 9.62
C VAL A 337 -5.93 15.80 10.37
N TYR A 338 -5.52 15.28 11.51
CA TYR A 338 -6.38 14.47 12.37
C TYR A 338 -7.04 15.27 13.49
N SER A 339 -6.37 16.29 14.00
CA SER A 339 -6.91 17.16 15.04
C SER A 339 -6.35 18.57 14.93
N GLY A 340 -7.09 19.51 15.47
CA GLY A 340 -6.67 20.90 15.54
C GLY A 340 -6.71 21.63 14.20
N LYS A 341 -6.08 22.80 14.19
CA LYS A 341 -5.95 23.65 13.01
C LYS A 341 -4.53 24.18 12.88
N LEU A 342 -4.11 24.44 11.67
CA LEU A 342 -2.82 25.02 11.34
C LEU A 342 -3.00 26.19 10.37
N GLU A 343 -2.43 27.34 10.73
CA GLU A 343 -2.37 28.52 9.88
C GLU A 343 -1.03 28.59 9.14
N SER A 344 -1.05 29.09 7.92
CA SER A 344 0.13 29.38 7.12
C SER A 344 1.07 30.32 7.88
N GLY A 345 2.37 30.01 7.89
CA GLY A 345 3.39 30.78 8.61
C GLY A 345 3.62 30.33 10.06
N THR A 346 2.90 29.34 10.55
CA THR A 346 3.02 28.82 11.91
C THR A 346 4.16 27.83 12.06
N ALA A 347 4.83 27.82 13.20
CA ALA A 347 5.80 26.78 13.55
C ALA A 347 5.07 25.52 14.02
N LEU A 348 5.58 24.36 13.62
CA LEU A 348 5.14 23.05 14.07
C LEU A 348 6.32 22.17 14.45
N TYR A 349 6.03 21.05 15.08
CA TYR A 349 7.02 20.11 15.57
C TYR A 349 6.91 18.76 14.86
N ASN A 350 8.04 18.30 14.33
CA ASN A 350 8.15 16.93 13.82
C ASN A 350 8.56 16.02 14.98
N SER A 351 7.61 15.28 15.52
CA SER A 351 7.80 14.45 16.71
C SER A 351 8.62 13.17 16.46
N VAL A 352 8.74 12.75 15.21
CA VAL A 352 9.56 11.60 14.82
C VAL A 352 11.04 11.97 14.77
N LYS A 353 11.36 13.13 14.22
CA LYS A 353 12.76 13.61 14.06
C LYS A 353 13.20 14.60 15.13
N HIS A 354 12.30 14.95 16.06
CA HIS A 354 12.55 15.90 17.14
C HIS A 354 13.06 17.26 16.65
N LYS A 355 12.46 17.76 15.56
CA LYS A 355 12.83 19.03 14.93
C LYS A 355 11.62 19.97 14.81
N LYS A 356 11.90 21.26 14.94
CA LYS A 356 10.91 22.30 14.63
C LYS A 356 10.93 22.59 13.15
N GLU A 357 9.76 22.71 12.57
CA GLU A 357 9.53 23.07 11.18
C GLU A 357 8.62 24.30 11.11
N ARG A 358 8.78 25.10 10.07
CA ARG A 358 7.89 26.23 9.81
C ARG A 358 7.17 26.02 8.49
N VAL A 359 5.85 26.03 8.55
CA VAL A 359 5.01 25.95 7.35
C VAL A 359 4.86 27.33 6.76
N GLY A 360 5.54 27.57 5.65
CA GLY A 360 5.45 28.86 4.95
C GLY A 360 4.19 28.96 4.09
N ARG A 361 3.98 28.00 3.21
CA ARG A 361 2.91 27.98 2.24
C ARG A 361 2.22 26.63 2.21
N MET A 362 0.90 26.66 2.16
CA MET A 362 0.07 25.45 2.02
C MET A 362 -0.80 25.58 0.78
N VAL A 363 -1.01 24.45 0.11
CA VAL A 363 -1.84 24.38 -1.09
C VAL A 363 -2.84 23.24 -0.98
N GLN A 364 -4.00 23.45 -1.60
CA GLN A 364 -4.99 22.43 -1.84
C GLN A 364 -5.01 22.08 -3.32
N MET A 365 -5.09 20.80 -3.61
CA MET A 365 -5.13 20.30 -4.99
C MET A 365 -6.57 20.24 -5.48
N HIS A 366 -6.82 20.86 -6.62
CA HIS A 366 -8.07 20.76 -7.38
C HIS A 366 -7.74 20.24 -8.77
N SER A 367 -7.77 18.91 -8.94
CA SER A 367 -7.36 18.32 -10.20
C SER A 367 -5.89 18.68 -10.52
N ASN A 368 -5.61 19.30 -11.64
CA ASN A 368 -4.25 19.74 -12.03
C ASN A 368 -3.89 21.15 -11.53
N SER A 369 -4.79 21.82 -10.84
CA SER A 369 -4.55 23.16 -10.31
C SER A 369 -4.25 23.13 -8.82
N ARG A 370 -3.49 24.14 -8.36
CA ARG A 370 -3.18 24.35 -6.95
C ARG A 370 -3.82 25.64 -6.50
N GLU A 371 -4.44 25.59 -5.33
CA GLU A 371 -5.00 26.76 -4.67
C GLU A 371 -4.24 27.00 -3.37
N ASP A 372 -3.72 28.21 -3.20
CA ASP A 372 -3.12 28.60 -1.92
C ASP A 372 -4.18 28.70 -0.84
N ILE A 373 -3.94 28.04 0.29
CA ILE A 373 -4.81 28.06 1.44
C ILE A 373 -4.08 28.65 2.65
N LYS A 374 -4.83 29.37 3.47
CA LYS A 374 -4.26 30.04 4.67
C LYS A 374 -4.36 29.19 5.92
N GLU A 375 -5.27 28.25 5.95
CA GLU A 375 -5.63 27.47 7.12
C GLU A 375 -6.06 26.05 6.71
N VAL A 376 -5.66 25.07 7.49
CA VAL A 376 -6.18 23.69 7.42
C VAL A 376 -6.82 23.31 8.75
N LEU A 377 -7.90 22.55 8.66
CA LEU A 377 -8.73 22.13 9.78
C LEU A 377 -8.71 20.60 9.93
N ALA A 378 -9.18 20.07 11.06
CA ALA A 378 -9.30 18.65 11.26
C ALA A 378 -10.08 17.97 10.13
N GLY A 379 -9.56 16.87 9.60
CA GLY A 379 -10.10 16.16 8.46
C GLY A 379 -9.63 16.63 7.09
N ASP A 380 -8.90 17.75 7.01
CA ASP A 380 -8.37 18.24 5.75
C ASP A 380 -7.17 17.42 5.25
N ILE A 381 -7.06 17.34 3.94
CA ILE A 381 -5.89 16.81 3.23
C ILE A 381 -5.32 17.96 2.40
N ALA A 382 -4.06 18.29 2.61
CA ALA A 382 -3.39 19.40 1.96
C ALA A 382 -1.91 19.10 1.72
N ALA A 383 -1.22 20.01 1.03
CA ALA A 383 0.23 19.94 0.85
C ALA A 383 0.92 21.18 1.40
N ALA A 384 2.02 20.98 2.08
CA ALA A 384 2.92 22.04 2.53
C ALA A 384 4.12 22.14 1.58
N ILE A 385 4.52 23.38 1.27
CA ILE A 385 5.65 23.66 0.40
C ILE A 385 6.86 24.01 1.25
N GLY A 386 8.00 23.40 0.96
CA GLY A 386 9.29 23.81 1.49
C GLY A 386 9.66 23.24 2.87
N LEU A 387 8.99 22.22 3.36
CA LEU A 387 9.44 21.46 4.52
C LEU A 387 10.68 20.65 4.15
N LYS A 388 11.78 20.83 4.89
CA LYS A 388 13.10 20.30 4.49
C LYS A 388 13.40 18.91 5.02
N ASP A 389 13.01 18.63 6.27
CA ASP A 389 13.42 17.44 7.01
C ASP A 389 12.28 16.42 7.21
N VAL A 390 11.13 16.66 6.61
CA VAL A 390 9.97 15.77 6.72
C VAL A 390 10.07 14.63 5.71
N THR A 391 9.86 13.41 6.19
CA THR A 391 9.77 12.21 5.36
C THR A 391 8.40 11.55 5.51
N THR A 392 8.05 10.66 4.59
CA THR A 392 6.78 9.92 4.65
C THR A 392 6.66 9.14 5.95
N GLY A 393 5.52 9.26 6.60
CA GLY A 393 5.23 8.63 7.89
C GLY A 393 5.55 9.51 9.11
N ASP A 394 6.16 10.69 8.92
CA ASP A 394 6.42 11.61 10.01
C ASP A 394 5.12 12.24 10.53
N THR A 395 5.09 12.48 11.83
CA THR A 395 4.00 13.20 12.50
C THR A 395 4.36 14.67 12.65
N LEU A 396 3.45 15.53 12.22
CA LEU A 396 3.52 16.97 12.40
C LEU A 396 2.51 17.36 13.46
N CYS A 397 2.95 18.01 14.54
CA CYS A 397 2.08 18.36 15.67
C CYS A 397 2.42 19.71 16.28
N ALA A 398 1.52 20.19 17.14
CA ALA A 398 1.78 21.37 17.95
C ALA A 398 2.82 21.07 19.04
N GLU A 399 3.65 22.04 19.37
CA GLU A 399 4.66 21.88 20.44
C GLU A 399 4.07 21.58 21.82
N ASN A 400 2.87 22.09 22.09
CA ASN A 400 2.16 21.87 23.36
C ASN A 400 1.29 20.60 23.37
N GLY A 401 1.28 19.85 22.31
CA GLY A 401 0.50 18.61 22.17
C GLY A 401 1.27 17.55 21.40
N LYS A 402 2.50 17.30 21.78
CA LYS A 402 3.38 16.35 21.09
C LYS A 402 2.84 14.93 21.15
N ILE A 403 2.77 14.29 20.00
CA ILE A 403 2.34 12.92 19.82
C ILE A 403 3.07 12.32 18.61
N VAL A 404 3.39 11.05 18.64
CA VAL A 404 3.84 10.29 17.50
C VAL A 404 2.68 9.40 17.08
N LEU A 405 2.06 9.71 15.94
CA LEU A 405 1.00 8.89 15.37
C LEU A 405 1.59 7.57 14.88
N GLU A 406 0.77 6.54 14.83
CA GLU A 406 1.18 5.22 14.35
C GLU A 406 1.89 5.33 13.00
N ARG A 407 3.09 4.74 12.92
CA ARG A 407 3.91 4.79 11.71
C ARG A 407 3.39 3.84 10.65
N MET A 408 3.61 4.21 9.39
CA MET A 408 3.44 3.31 8.25
C MET A 408 4.59 2.29 8.24
N GLU A 409 4.25 1.03 8.00
CA GLU A 409 5.24 -0.01 7.72
C GLU A 409 5.48 -0.07 6.21
N PHE A 410 6.74 -0.07 5.81
CA PHE A 410 7.12 -0.12 4.41
C PHE A 410 7.76 -1.46 4.09
N PRO A 411 7.38 -2.12 2.98
CA PRO A 411 8.01 -3.37 2.58
C PRO A 411 9.47 -3.15 2.18
N GLU A 412 10.30 -4.13 2.48
CA GLU A 412 11.70 -4.14 2.03
C GLU A 412 11.77 -4.41 0.53
N PRO A 413 12.68 -3.73 -0.20
CA PRO A 413 12.88 -4.00 -1.62
C PRO A 413 13.40 -5.41 -1.87
N VAL A 414 13.01 -6.00 -2.99
CA VAL A 414 13.34 -7.40 -3.33
C VAL A 414 14.21 -7.54 -4.56
N ILE A 415 14.39 -6.47 -5.35
CA ILE A 415 15.18 -6.46 -6.57
C ILE A 415 16.14 -5.29 -6.56
N SER A 416 17.35 -5.49 -7.11
CA SER A 416 18.39 -4.46 -7.18
C SER A 416 19.02 -4.42 -8.58
N VAL A 417 19.38 -3.23 -9.03
CA VAL A 417 20.15 -3.02 -10.25
C VAL A 417 21.31 -2.04 -10.00
N ALA A 418 22.41 -2.23 -10.68
CA ALA A 418 23.50 -1.26 -10.69
C ALA A 418 23.19 -0.15 -11.70
N VAL A 419 23.42 1.10 -11.30
CA VAL A 419 23.21 2.28 -12.14
C VAL A 419 24.52 3.03 -12.27
N GLU A 420 24.97 3.29 -13.51
CA GLU A 420 26.20 4.02 -13.80
C GLU A 420 25.88 5.27 -14.61
N PRO A 421 26.38 6.46 -14.23
CA PRO A 421 26.22 7.65 -15.05
C PRO A 421 26.97 7.51 -16.37
N ARG A 422 26.42 8.01 -17.47
CA ARG A 422 27.07 7.97 -18.78
C ARG A 422 28.24 8.94 -18.90
N SER A 423 28.24 10.00 -18.10
CA SER A 423 29.29 11.02 -18.08
C SER A 423 29.57 11.47 -16.65
N GLN A 424 30.71 12.11 -16.46
CA GLN A 424 31.10 12.68 -15.17
C GLN A 424 30.12 13.81 -14.73
N ALA A 425 29.58 14.56 -15.69
CA ALA A 425 28.57 15.59 -15.42
C ALA A 425 27.25 14.99 -14.91
N ASP A 426 26.90 13.77 -15.33
CA ASP A 426 25.73 13.06 -14.89
C ASP A 426 25.87 12.48 -13.49
N GLN A 427 27.10 12.30 -12.99
CA GLN A 427 27.32 11.69 -11.67
C GLN A 427 26.77 12.54 -10.53
N GLU A 428 27.01 13.85 -10.53
CA GLU A 428 26.47 14.77 -9.51
C GLU A 428 24.93 14.87 -9.62
N LYS A 429 24.43 15.01 -10.85
CA LYS A 429 23.00 15.05 -11.12
C LYS A 429 22.30 13.76 -10.71
N MET A 430 22.92 12.61 -10.95
CA MET A 430 22.41 11.30 -10.55
C MET A 430 22.29 11.18 -9.03
N GLY A 431 23.28 11.61 -8.28
CA GLY A 431 23.26 11.61 -6.82
C GLY A 431 22.11 12.44 -6.26
N ILE A 432 21.89 13.63 -6.82
CA ILE A 432 20.78 14.52 -6.44
C ILE A 432 19.43 13.90 -6.82
N ALA A 433 19.29 13.37 -8.02
CA ALA A 433 18.08 12.73 -8.50
C ALA A 433 17.69 11.52 -7.66
N LEU A 434 18.64 10.63 -7.40
CA LEU A 434 18.42 9.44 -6.57
C LEU A 434 18.07 9.80 -5.13
N GLY A 435 18.70 10.82 -4.55
CA GLY A 435 18.37 11.33 -3.22
C GLY A 435 16.92 11.83 -3.13
N LYS A 436 16.46 12.58 -4.13
CA LYS A 436 15.08 13.07 -4.20
C LYS A 436 14.07 11.93 -4.38
N LEU A 437 14.35 10.98 -5.28
CA LEU A 437 13.49 9.82 -5.51
C LEU A 437 13.39 8.93 -4.26
N ALA A 438 14.48 8.71 -3.55
CA ALA A 438 14.49 7.96 -2.29
C ALA A 438 13.71 8.68 -1.17
N GLN A 439 13.71 10.00 -1.18
CA GLN A 439 12.92 10.81 -0.25
C GLN A 439 11.41 10.69 -0.52
N GLU A 440 11.03 10.61 -1.80
CA GLU A 440 9.62 10.44 -2.21
C GLU A 440 9.09 9.02 -1.93
N ASP A 441 9.93 8.01 -2.09
CA ASP A 441 9.54 6.60 -2.05
C ASP A 441 10.36 5.81 -1.03
N PRO A 442 9.80 5.48 0.15
CA PRO A 442 10.50 4.71 1.18
C PRO A 442 10.80 3.26 0.81
N SER A 443 10.13 2.70 -0.20
CA SER A 443 10.42 1.35 -0.72
C SER A 443 11.59 1.33 -1.71
N PHE A 444 12.02 2.50 -2.14
CA PHE A 444 13.18 2.69 -2.99
C PHE A 444 14.43 3.00 -2.16
N ARG A 445 15.48 2.25 -2.36
CA ARG A 445 16.74 2.43 -1.64
C ARG A 445 17.91 2.60 -2.59
N VAL A 446 18.86 3.42 -2.17
CA VAL A 446 20.10 3.70 -2.88
C VAL A 446 21.26 3.35 -1.98
N LYS A 447 22.19 2.54 -2.48
CA LYS A 447 23.42 2.15 -1.79
C LYS A 447 24.60 2.28 -2.73
N THR A 448 25.72 2.79 -2.25
CA THR A 448 26.98 2.73 -2.96
C THR A 448 27.74 1.51 -2.48
N ASP A 449 28.15 0.66 -3.41
CA ASP A 449 29.02 -0.48 -3.12
C ASP A 449 30.44 0.04 -2.90
N GLU A 450 30.97 -0.17 -1.71
CA GLU A 450 32.29 0.33 -1.32
C GLU A 450 33.45 -0.37 -2.06
N GLU A 451 33.24 -1.61 -2.49
CA GLU A 451 34.27 -2.37 -3.21
C GLU A 451 34.32 -2.03 -4.68
N THR A 452 33.17 -1.92 -5.33
CA THR A 452 33.09 -1.66 -6.78
C THR A 452 32.93 -0.17 -7.13
N GLY A 453 32.51 0.65 -6.15
CA GLY A 453 32.15 2.05 -6.39
C GLY A 453 30.85 2.24 -7.17
N GLN A 454 30.13 1.16 -7.45
CA GLN A 454 28.85 1.20 -8.16
C GLN A 454 27.73 1.72 -7.29
N THR A 455 26.82 2.46 -7.88
CA THR A 455 25.56 2.84 -7.23
C THR A 455 24.51 1.75 -7.51
N ILE A 456 23.96 1.20 -6.46
CA ILE A 456 22.91 0.16 -6.51
C ILE A 456 21.60 0.75 -6.07
N ILE A 457 20.56 0.60 -6.89
CA ILE A 457 19.20 0.96 -6.56
C ILE A 457 18.37 -0.29 -6.35
N SER A 458 17.49 -0.25 -5.35
CA SER A 458 16.64 -1.38 -4.97
C SER A 458 15.17 -0.96 -4.92
N GLY A 459 14.29 -1.83 -5.35
CA GLY A 459 12.86 -1.57 -5.43
C GLY A 459 12.02 -2.84 -5.34
N MET A 460 10.71 -2.67 -5.52
CA MET A 460 9.72 -3.73 -5.33
C MET A 460 9.50 -4.62 -6.55
N GLY A 461 10.00 -4.23 -7.71
CA GLY A 461 9.87 -4.99 -8.94
C GLY A 461 10.51 -4.31 -10.14
N GLU A 462 10.56 -5.00 -11.27
CA GLU A 462 11.17 -4.48 -12.50
C GLU A 462 10.49 -3.20 -12.99
N LEU A 463 9.15 -3.17 -12.99
CA LEU A 463 8.40 -1.99 -13.41
C LEU A 463 8.66 -0.80 -12.49
N HIS A 464 8.75 -1.02 -11.18
CA HIS A 464 9.08 0.01 -10.21
C HIS A 464 10.43 0.68 -10.53
N LEU A 465 11.47 -0.13 -10.73
CA LEU A 465 12.81 0.38 -11.06
C LEU A 465 12.87 1.06 -12.45
N ASP A 466 12.19 0.49 -13.45
CA ASP A 466 12.08 1.08 -14.78
C ASP A 466 11.49 2.49 -14.76
N ILE A 467 10.41 2.67 -14.00
CA ILE A 467 9.74 3.96 -13.85
C ILE A 467 10.65 4.97 -13.16
N LEU A 468 11.36 4.56 -12.11
CA LEU A 468 12.29 5.44 -11.40
C LEU A 468 13.46 5.88 -12.28
N VAL A 469 14.00 4.96 -13.06
CA VAL A 469 15.09 5.28 -14.02
C VAL A 469 14.59 6.21 -15.12
N GLU A 470 13.42 5.98 -15.64
CA GLU A 470 12.81 6.85 -16.64
C GLU A 470 12.52 8.24 -16.08
N ARG A 471 12.12 8.34 -14.82
CA ARG A 471 11.96 9.61 -14.11
C ARG A 471 13.29 10.36 -13.96
N MET A 472 14.39 9.67 -13.67
CA MET A 472 15.72 10.29 -13.65
C MET A 472 16.03 10.94 -15.00
N ARG A 473 15.76 10.24 -16.09
CA ARG A 473 15.99 10.75 -17.44
C ARG A 473 15.12 11.96 -17.78
N ARG A 474 13.83 11.87 -17.52
CA ARG A 474 12.85 12.89 -17.92
C ARG A 474 12.80 14.11 -17.00
N GLU A 475 12.76 13.88 -15.71
CA GLU A 475 12.59 14.96 -14.72
C GLU A 475 13.90 15.60 -14.29
N PHE A 476 14.99 14.84 -14.26
CA PHE A 476 16.28 15.30 -13.76
C PHE A 476 17.35 15.40 -14.85
N SER A 477 17.02 15.05 -16.08
CA SER A 477 17.96 15.07 -17.23
C SER A 477 19.24 14.28 -16.98
N VAL A 478 19.11 13.12 -16.33
CA VAL A 478 20.22 12.21 -16.04
C VAL A 478 20.13 10.99 -16.94
N GLU A 479 21.18 10.75 -17.72
CA GLU A 479 21.33 9.51 -18.47
C GLU A 479 22.25 8.55 -17.72
N ALA A 480 21.77 7.31 -17.54
CA ALA A 480 22.49 6.27 -16.84
C ALA A 480 22.42 4.95 -17.60
N ASN A 481 23.46 4.13 -17.46
CA ASN A 481 23.47 2.74 -17.89
C ASN A 481 22.98 1.85 -16.74
N ILE A 482 22.13 0.89 -17.07
CA ILE A 482 21.51 0.01 -16.09
C ILE A 482 22.05 -1.40 -16.28
N GLY A 483 22.53 -1.98 -15.17
CA GLY A 483 22.99 -3.36 -15.13
C GLY A 483 21.82 -4.36 -15.12
N LYS A 484 22.16 -5.66 -15.09
CA LYS A 484 21.15 -6.71 -14.98
C LYS A 484 20.51 -6.72 -13.59
N PRO A 485 19.21 -7.01 -13.48
CA PRO A 485 18.53 -7.17 -12.20
C PRO A 485 19.21 -8.24 -11.33
N GLN A 486 19.36 -7.93 -10.06
CA GLN A 486 19.88 -8.85 -9.06
C GLN A 486 18.84 -9.04 -7.94
N VAL A 487 18.77 -10.26 -7.44
CA VAL A 487 17.83 -10.60 -6.38
C VAL A 487 18.43 -10.27 -5.02
N ALA A 488 17.64 -9.68 -4.15
CA ALA A 488 18.03 -9.44 -2.76
C ALA A 488 17.80 -10.71 -1.94
N TYR A 489 18.83 -11.53 -1.82
CA TYR A 489 18.80 -12.71 -0.95
C TYR A 489 18.93 -12.31 0.52
N ARG A 490 18.60 -13.24 1.41
CA ARG A 490 18.74 -13.11 2.86
C ARG A 490 19.36 -14.38 3.43
N GLU A 491 19.77 -14.31 4.67
CA GLU A 491 20.29 -15.45 5.40
C GLU A 491 19.47 -15.69 6.66
N ALA A 492 19.45 -16.90 7.15
CA ALA A 492 18.81 -17.25 8.43
C ALA A 492 19.56 -18.42 9.08
N ILE A 493 19.44 -18.54 10.40
CA ILE A 493 19.94 -19.71 11.13
C ILE A 493 18.81 -20.70 11.41
N ARG A 494 19.15 -21.98 11.45
CA ARG A 494 18.19 -23.05 11.76
C ARG A 494 18.29 -23.54 13.21
N ASN A 495 19.50 -23.54 13.77
CA ASN A 495 19.81 -24.19 15.00
C ASN A 495 20.00 -23.20 16.15
N ILE A 496 19.61 -23.62 17.35
CA ILE A 496 19.99 -22.95 18.59
C ILE A 496 21.41 -23.37 18.90
N CYS A 497 22.30 -22.43 19.15
CA CYS A 497 23.68 -22.71 19.47
C CYS A 497 24.24 -21.70 20.47
N GLU A 498 25.26 -22.15 21.22
CA GLU A 498 26.06 -21.31 22.10
C GLU A 498 27.44 -21.10 21.46
N ILE A 499 27.83 -19.87 21.28
CA ILE A 499 29.09 -19.53 20.61
C ILE A 499 29.94 -18.64 21.50
N GLU A 500 31.24 -18.96 21.57
CA GLU A 500 32.26 -18.16 22.21
C GLU A 500 32.97 -17.29 21.16
N GLY A 501 33.01 -15.97 21.37
CA GLY A 501 33.80 -15.03 20.62
C GLY A 501 34.90 -14.45 21.47
N LYS A 502 36.15 -14.58 21.03
CA LYS A 502 37.33 -14.10 21.76
C LYS A 502 38.26 -13.35 20.82
N PHE A 503 38.48 -12.10 21.13
CA PHE A 503 39.41 -11.26 20.41
C PHE A 503 40.56 -10.82 21.31
N ILE A 504 41.75 -11.25 20.99
CA ILE A 504 42.98 -10.90 21.72
C ILE A 504 44.01 -10.42 20.72
N ARG A 505 44.51 -9.23 20.94
CA ARG A 505 45.60 -8.65 20.13
C ARG A 505 46.61 -7.98 21.05
N GLN A 506 47.85 -8.39 20.94
CA GLN A 506 48.99 -7.77 21.62
C GLN A 506 50.00 -7.32 20.57
N SER A 507 50.27 -6.02 20.45
CA SER A 507 51.28 -5.44 19.56
C SER A 507 51.97 -4.32 20.29
N GLY A 508 53.04 -4.61 20.96
CA GLY A 508 54.03 -3.66 21.48
C GLY A 508 53.51 -2.43 22.25
N GLY A 509 52.55 -2.59 23.13
CA GLY A 509 51.90 -1.53 23.87
C GLY A 509 50.63 -2.03 24.57
N ARG A 510 49.61 -1.15 24.73
CA ARG A 510 48.33 -1.54 25.24
C ARG A 510 47.66 -2.53 24.28
N GLY A 511 47.35 -3.74 24.73
CA GLY A 511 46.69 -4.76 23.93
C GLY A 511 45.19 -4.54 23.78
N GLN A 512 44.53 -5.50 23.14
CA GLN A 512 43.05 -5.55 23.04
C GLN A 512 42.56 -6.92 23.54
N TYR A 513 41.53 -6.91 24.33
CA TYR A 513 40.91 -8.12 24.87
C TYR A 513 39.39 -7.97 24.93
N GLY A 514 38.68 -8.86 24.27
CA GLY A 514 37.22 -8.97 24.34
C GLY A 514 36.84 -10.47 24.34
N HIS A 515 35.96 -10.88 25.22
CA HIS A 515 35.50 -12.26 25.32
C HIS A 515 34.01 -12.29 25.68
N VAL A 516 33.22 -12.94 24.84
CA VAL A 516 31.78 -13.07 24.99
C VAL A 516 31.31 -14.50 24.72
N CYS A 517 30.32 -14.93 25.48
CA CYS A 517 29.61 -16.19 25.28
C CYS A 517 28.15 -15.86 25.01
N ILE A 518 27.67 -16.17 23.81
CA ILE A 518 26.37 -15.79 23.34
C ILE A 518 25.57 -17.00 22.89
N LYS A 519 24.31 -17.09 23.34
CA LYS A 519 23.35 -18.06 22.85
C LYS A 519 22.57 -17.42 21.72
N PHE A 520 22.63 -18.02 20.53
CA PHE A 520 21.88 -17.58 19.36
C PHE A 520 20.71 -18.51 19.11
N GLU A 521 19.57 -17.90 18.82
CA GLU A 521 18.33 -18.59 18.49
C GLU A 521 17.70 -17.93 17.24
N PRO A 522 16.98 -18.69 16.38
CA PRO A 522 16.14 -18.09 15.37
C PRO A 522 15.12 -17.13 16.01
N GLY A 523 14.84 -16.00 15.37
CA GLY A 523 13.81 -15.07 15.82
C GLY A 523 12.41 -15.72 15.89
N GLU A 524 11.56 -15.24 16.78
CA GLU A 524 10.21 -15.81 17.00
C GLU A 524 9.33 -15.71 15.74
N ASP A 525 9.48 -14.63 14.98
CA ASP A 525 8.76 -14.43 13.71
C ASP A 525 9.68 -14.80 12.54
N ALA A 526 9.40 -15.91 11.89
CA ALA A 526 10.10 -16.33 10.68
C ALA A 526 9.95 -15.27 9.57
N GLY A 527 11.06 -14.58 9.25
CA GLY A 527 11.09 -13.51 8.24
C GLY A 527 11.04 -12.10 8.80
N ALA A 528 10.93 -11.93 10.13
CA ALA A 528 11.08 -10.62 10.75
C ALA A 528 12.55 -10.16 10.69
N GLU A 529 12.77 -8.92 10.30
CA GLU A 529 14.09 -8.31 10.38
C GLU A 529 14.34 -7.79 11.79
N GLY A 530 15.58 -7.94 12.26
CA GLY A 530 16.02 -7.34 13.50
C GLY A 530 16.66 -8.29 14.48
N LEU A 531 17.30 -7.68 15.47
CA LEU A 531 17.99 -8.34 16.57
C LEU A 531 17.19 -8.17 17.86
N GLU A 532 16.79 -9.29 18.46
CA GLU A 532 16.35 -9.32 19.84
C GLU A 532 17.57 -9.61 20.72
N PHE A 533 18.08 -8.60 21.41
CA PHE A 533 19.24 -8.71 22.27
C PHE A 533 18.82 -8.83 23.74
N VAL A 534 19.26 -9.90 24.37
CA VAL A 534 18.99 -10.16 25.80
C VAL A 534 20.31 -10.18 26.57
N ASN A 535 20.36 -9.43 27.65
CA ASN A 535 21.49 -9.40 28.56
C ASN A 535 21.20 -10.23 29.82
N GLU A 536 21.90 -11.36 29.97
CA GLU A 536 21.82 -12.23 31.14
C GLU A 536 23.14 -12.30 31.89
N ILE A 537 24.00 -11.31 31.79
CA ILE A 537 25.28 -11.26 32.50
C ILE A 537 25.05 -11.19 33.98
N VAL A 538 25.73 -12.10 34.70
CA VAL A 538 25.73 -12.19 36.16
C VAL A 538 27.13 -11.89 36.70
N GLY A 539 27.22 -11.18 37.82
CA GLY A 539 28.48 -10.94 38.52
C GLY A 539 29.46 -10.01 37.80
N GLY A 540 29.02 -9.28 36.77
CA GLY A 540 29.87 -8.35 36.04
C GLY A 540 30.94 -9.02 35.17
N ALA A 541 30.71 -10.24 34.71
CA ALA A 541 31.60 -10.98 33.82
C ALA A 541 31.96 -10.19 32.55
N VAL A 542 31.00 -9.44 32.02
CA VAL A 542 31.22 -8.41 31.03
C VAL A 542 30.78 -7.07 31.65
N PRO A 543 31.65 -6.06 31.72
CA PRO A 543 31.31 -4.75 32.25
C PRO A 543 30.15 -4.11 31.51
N ARG A 544 29.23 -3.46 32.21
CA ARG A 544 28.03 -2.85 31.65
C ARG A 544 28.31 -1.87 30.51
N GLU A 545 29.44 -1.18 30.60
CA GLU A 545 29.87 -0.19 29.59
C GLU A 545 30.20 -0.83 28.23
N TYR A 546 30.48 -2.14 28.15
CA TYR A 546 30.82 -2.86 26.94
C TYR A 546 29.64 -3.63 26.32
N ILE A 547 28.54 -3.77 27.02
CA ILE A 547 27.37 -4.52 26.54
C ILE A 547 26.75 -3.87 25.31
N PRO A 548 26.58 -2.53 25.20
CA PRO A 548 26.13 -1.88 23.96
C PRO A 548 27.05 -2.15 22.77
N ALA A 549 28.35 -2.28 22.99
CA ALA A 549 29.32 -2.62 21.93
C ALA A 549 29.11 -4.05 21.41
N VAL A 550 28.75 -4.99 22.28
CA VAL A 550 28.42 -6.37 21.91
C VAL A 550 27.16 -6.39 21.01
N GLU A 551 26.11 -5.72 21.43
CA GLU A 551 24.88 -5.61 20.64
C GLU A 551 25.15 -5.00 19.26
N LYS A 552 25.93 -3.92 19.21
CA LYS A 552 26.31 -3.26 17.96
C LYS A 552 27.14 -4.18 17.06
N GLY A 553 28.06 -4.93 17.62
CA GLY A 553 28.87 -5.90 16.88
C GLY A 553 28.03 -7.01 16.23
N ILE A 554 27.04 -7.52 16.94
CA ILE A 554 26.09 -8.52 16.42
C ILE A 554 25.25 -7.89 15.30
N SER A 555 24.69 -6.72 15.54
CA SER A 555 23.82 -6.03 14.59
C SER A 555 24.54 -5.69 13.27
N GLU A 556 25.75 -5.19 13.34
CA GLU A 556 26.55 -4.88 12.15
C GLU A 556 26.92 -6.15 11.38
N GLN A 557 27.24 -7.24 12.05
CA GLN A 557 27.55 -8.51 11.40
C GLN A 557 26.30 -9.13 10.76
N MET A 558 25.14 -8.97 11.34
CA MET A 558 23.88 -9.40 10.73
C MET A 558 23.65 -8.70 9.39
N GLN A 559 23.93 -7.41 9.30
CA GLN A 559 23.80 -6.66 8.05
C GLN A 559 24.81 -7.10 6.98
N ASN A 560 26.01 -7.49 7.39
CA ASN A 560 27.05 -7.96 6.49
C ASN A 560 26.91 -9.44 6.11
N GLY A 561 26.06 -10.18 6.80
CA GLY A 561 25.86 -11.60 6.60
C GLY A 561 26.95 -12.48 7.21
N VAL A 562 26.69 -13.77 7.25
CA VAL A 562 27.61 -14.78 7.79
C VAL A 562 27.95 -15.89 6.79
N LEU A 563 27.10 -16.06 5.76
CA LEU A 563 27.22 -17.15 4.78
C LEU A 563 27.67 -16.67 3.41
N ALA A 564 26.98 -15.68 2.84
CA ALA A 564 27.17 -15.20 1.48
C ALA A 564 27.15 -13.67 1.35
N GLY A 565 27.20 -12.94 2.45
CA GLY A 565 27.21 -11.47 2.46
C GLY A 565 25.83 -10.82 2.40
N TYR A 566 24.75 -11.58 2.58
CA TYR A 566 23.39 -11.06 2.63
C TYR A 566 22.91 -10.86 4.06
N PRO A 567 22.02 -9.89 4.33
CA PRO A 567 21.51 -9.65 5.67
C PRO A 567 20.90 -10.90 6.31
N LEU A 568 21.18 -11.10 7.59
CA LEU A 568 20.59 -12.16 8.39
C LEU A 568 19.23 -11.74 8.91
N LEU A 569 18.17 -12.51 8.64
CA LEU A 569 16.84 -12.28 9.15
C LEU A 569 16.69 -12.80 10.57
N GLY A 570 15.92 -12.09 11.40
CA GLY A 570 15.40 -12.50 12.69
C GLY A 570 16.34 -13.32 13.57
N LEU A 571 17.11 -12.67 14.44
CA LEU A 571 18.04 -13.32 15.35
C LEU A 571 17.75 -12.91 16.79
N LYS A 572 17.68 -13.90 17.69
CA LYS A 572 17.70 -13.67 19.13
C LYS A 572 19.08 -14.03 19.67
N ALA A 573 19.75 -13.06 20.28
CA ALA A 573 21.05 -13.22 20.88
C ALA A 573 20.99 -12.96 22.39
N THR A 574 21.38 -13.92 23.18
CA THR A 574 21.45 -13.83 24.65
C THR A 574 22.91 -13.84 25.08
N LEU A 575 23.39 -12.70 25.56
CA LEU A 575 24.72 -12.58 26.15
C LEU A 575 24.65 -13.09 27.61
N HIS A 576 25.25 -14.24 27.90
CA HIS A 576 25.12 -14.88 29.21
C HIS A 576 26.44 -14.98 30.00
N ASP A 577 27.59 -14.89 29.30
CA ASP A 577 28.91 -14.98 29.96
C ASP A 577 29.97 -14.25 29.11
N GLY A 578 31.14 -14.15 29.66
CA GLY A 578 32.31 -13.53 29.06
C GLY A 578 33.40 -13.29 30.06
N SER A 579 34.45 -12.59 29.67
CA SER A 579 35.52 -12.13 30.54
C SER A 579 36.13 -10.83 30.02
N PHE A 580 36.79 -10.13 30.89
CA PHE A 580 37.47 -8.89 30.55
C PHE A 580 38.87 -8.83 31.14
N HIS A 581 39.69 -7.94 30.64
CA HIS A 581 41.01 -7.65 31.14
C HIS A 581 41.11 -6.20 31.60
N ASP A 582 41.57 -5.96 32.81
CA ASP A 582 41.55 -4.63 33.44
C ASP A 582 42.22 -3.52 32.63
N VAL A 583 43.22 -3.85 31.80
CA VAL A 583 43.97 -2.87 31.00
C VAL A 583 43.63 -2.93 29.54
N ASP A 584 43.44 -4.10 28.95
CA ASP A 584 43.36 -4.33 27.53
C ASP A 584 41.94 -4.36 26.98
N SER A 585 40.91 -4.39 27.82
CA SER A 585 39.51 -4.37 27.39
C SER A 585 39.05 -2.96 27.02
N ASN A 586 38.35 -2.87 25.90
CA ASN A 586 37.71 -1.65 25.41
C ASN A 586 36.46 -2.00 24.57
N GLU A 587 35.67 -1.00 24.21
CA GLU A 587 34.46 -1.18 23.43
C GLU A 587 34.75 -1.83 22.07
N MET A 588 35.82 -1.45 21.40
CA MET A 588 36.18 -1.99 20.08
C MET A 588 36.49 -3.48 20.16
N ALA A 589 37.23 -3.93 21.22
CA ALA A 589 37.55 -5.33 21.42
C ALA A 589 36.30 -6.19 21.61
N PHE A 590 35.33 -5.72 22.39
CA PHE A 590 34.06 -6.40 22.59
C PHE A 590 33.17 -6.41 21.34
N LYS A 591 33.16 -5.32 20.61
CA LYS A 591 32.46 -5.26 19.32
C LYS A 591 33.04 -6.29 18.33
N ILE A 592 34.33 -6.39 18.20
CA ILE A 592 35.03 -7.37 17.34
C ILE A 592 34.76 -8.80 17.83
N ALA A 593 34.85 -9.06 19.15
CA ALA A 593 34.53 -10.36 19.71
C ALA A 593 33.12 -10.82 19.42
N ALA A 594 32.13 -9.92 19.54
CA ALA A 594 30.74 -10.18 19.21
C ALA A 594 30.54 -10.44 17.70
N SER A 595 31.19 -9.68 16.84
CA SER A 595 31.21 -9.91 15.39
C SER A 595 31.83 -11.27 15.03
N MET A 596 32.92 -11.67 15.66
CA MET A 596 33.54 -12.99 15.48
C MET A 596 32.61 -14.12 15.90
N ALA A 597 31.94 -13.98 17.03
CA ALA A 597 30.94 -14.96 17.49
C ALA A 597 29.81 -15.11 16.50
N THR A 598 29.29 -13.99 15.98
CA THR A 598 28.20 -13.98 14.99
C THR A 598 28.61 -14.64 13.68
N LYS A 599 29.85 -14.45 13.23
CA LYS A 599 30.37 -15.11 12.02
C LYS A 599 30.40 -16.63 12.11
N LYS A 600 30.59 -17.18 13.29
CA LYS A 600 30.58 -18.64 13.51
C LYS A 600 29.18 -19.27 13.30
N LEU A 601 28.12 -18.47 13.22
CA LEU A 601 26.78 -18.93 12.86
C LEU A 601 26.72 -19.58 11.49
N ALA A 602 27.66 -19.29 10.61
CA ALA A 602 27.74 -19.95 9.30
C ALA A 602 27.81 -21.48 9.42
N GLU A 603 28.54 -21.98 10.41
CA GLU A 603 28.70 -23.41 10.67
C GLU A 603 27.79 -23.87 11.81
N ASP A 604 27.96 -23.28 12.99
CA ASP A 604 27.32 -23.74 14.22
C ASP A 604 25.82 -23.47 14.27
N GLY A 605 25.37 -22.37 13.67
CA GLY A 605 23.96 -22.00 13.59
C GLY A 605 23.17 -22.68 12.46
N GLY A 606 23.85 -23.44 11.61
CA GLY A 606 23.20 -24.01 10.41
C GLY A 606 22.66 -22.96 9.50
N ALA A 607 23.45 -21.91 9.20
CA ALA A 607 23.03 -20.82 8.36
C ALA A 607 22.63 -21.29 6.94
N VAL A 608 21.54 -20.75 6.44
CA VAL A 608 20.98 -21.06 5.12
C VAL A 608 20.70 -19.78 4.34
N LEU A 609 20.79 -19.88 3.01
CA LEU A 609 20.40 -18.79 2.13
C LEU A 609 18.91 -18.82 1.88
N LEU A 610 18.27 -17.66 2.00
CA LEU A 610 16.87 -17.46 1.70
C LEU A 610 16.71 -16.71 0.38
N GLU A 611 15.77 -17.16 -0.43
CA GLU A 611 15.36 -16.50 -1.67
C GLU A 611 13.95 -15.95 -1.58
N PRO A 612 13.67 -14.79 -2.20
CA PRO A 612 12.33 -14.26 -2.25
C PRO A 612 11.44 -15.11 -3.16
N MET A 613 10.29 -15.51 -2.62
CA MET A 613 9.25 -16.25 -3.33
C MET A 613 8.13 -15.32 -3.73
N MET A 614 7.71 -15.40 -4.97
CA MET A 614 6.65 -14.59 -5.53
C MET A 614 5.38 -15.42 -5.65
N LYS A 615 4.26 -14.82 -5.28
CA LYS A 615 2.93 -15.35 -5.58
C LYS A 615 2.57 -14.92 -6.99
N VAL A 616 2.46 -15.89 -7.88
CA VAL A 616 2.14 -15.68 -9.29
C VAL A 616 0.77 -16.24 -9.60
N GLU A 617 -0.07 -15.46 -10.26
CA GLU A 617 -1.37 -15.90 -10.75
C GLU A 617 -1.45 -15.58 -12.25
N VAL A 618 -1.67 -16.61 -13.05
CA VAL A 618 -1.76 -16.51 -14.51
C VAL A 618 -3.18 -16.80 -14.96
N VAL A 619 -3.76 -15.87 -15.71
CA VAL A 619 -5.06 -16.06 -16.36
C VAL A 619 -4.79 -16.39 -17.83
N THR A 620 -5.17 -17.59 -18.26
CA THR A 620 -4.85 -18.13 -19.59
C THR A 620 -6.04 -18.84 -20.22
N PRO A 621 -6.15 -18.85 -21.56
CA PRO A 621 -7.08 -19.77 -22.24
C PRO A 621 -6.79 -21.23 -21.86
N GLU A 622 -7.82 -22.05 -21.80
CA GLU A 622 -7.71 -23.45 -21.41
C GLU A 622 -6.71 -24.23 -22.29
N GLU A 623 -6.67 -23.95 -23.57
CA GLU A 623 -5.75 -24.58 -24.54
C GLU A 623 -4.26 -24.29 -24.23
N ASN A 624 -3.94 -23.19 -23.57
CA ASN A 624 -2.58 -22.79 -23.18
C ASN A 624 -2.22 -23.18 -21.74
N MET A 625 -3.15 -23.72 -20.96
CA MET A 625 -2.93 -24.00 -19.54
C MET A 625 -1.78 -24.99 -19.32
N GLY A 626 -1.67 -26.01 -20.14
CA GLY A 626 -0.58 -26.99 -20.08
C GLY A 626 0.80 -26.36 -20.28
N ASP A 627 0.93 -25.46 -21.25
CA ASP A 627 2.17 -24.72 -21.50
C ASP A 627 2.53 -23.78 -20.36
N VAL A 628 1.54 -23.10 -19.78
CA VAL A 628 1.72 -22.20 -18.63
C VAL A 628 2.19 -22.98 -17.41
N VAL A 629 1.54 -24.07 -17.06
CA VAL A 629 1.91 -24.94 -15.93
C VAL A 629 3.32 -25.53 -16.14
N GLY A 630 3.62 -26.00 -17.34
CA GLY A 630 4.93 -26.55 -17.70
C GLY A 630 6.06 -25.51 -17.55
N ASP A 631 5.81 -24.28 -17.99
CA ASP A 631 6.79 -23.19 -17.86
C ASP A 631 7.00 -22.76 -16.39
N LEU A 632 5.94 -22.65 -15.61
CA LEU A 632 6.05 -22.34 -14.17
C LEU A 632 6.81 -23.43 -13.40
N ASN A 633 6.56 -24.70 -13.72
CA ASN A 633 7.33 -25.82 -13.14
C ASN A 633 8.81 -25.77 -13.55
N ARG A 634 9.13 -25.42 -14.77
CA ARG A 634 10.51 -25.24 -15.23
C ARG A 634 11.21 -24.11 -14.49
N ARG A 635 10.46 -23.08 -14.05
CA ARG A 635 10.95 -21.97 -13.24
C ARG A 635 11.01 -22.28 -11.73
N ARG A 636 11.05 -23.52 -11.35
CA ARG A 636 11.01 -24.01 -9.96
C ARG A 636 9.75 -23.55 -9.21
N GLY A 637 8.67 -23.30 -9.92
CA GLY A 637 7.39 -22.93 -9.33
C GLY A 637 6.69 -24.14 -8.73
N VAL A 638 5.95 -23.89 -7.65
CA VAL A 638 5.06 -24.87 -7.03
C VAL A 638 3.63 -24.43 -7.30
N ILE A 639 2.91 -25.23 -8.10
CA ILE A 639 1.51 -24.95 -8.42
C ILE A 639 0.67 -25.17 -7.17
N GLN A 640 -0.05 -24.13 -6.76
CA GLN A 640 -0.91 -24.17 -5.57
C GLN A 640 -2.38 -24.40 -5.87
N GLY A 641 -2.83 -24.04 -7.07
CA GLY A 641 -4.21 -24.22 -7.46
C GLY A 641 -4.44 -23.90 -8.93
N MET A 642 -5.52 -24.44 -9.45
CA MET A 642 -6.03 -24.17 -10.78
C MET A 642 -7.55 -24.02 -10.67
N ASP A 643 -8.06 -22.83 -11.01
CA ASP A 643 -9.46 -22.49 -10.90
C ASP A 643 -10.02 -22.04 -12.25
N ASP A 644 -11.33 -22.11 -12.36
CA ASP A 644 -12.06 -21.57 -13.50
C ASP A 644 -12.40 -20.10 -13.25
N GLY A 645 -11.97 -19.22 -14.14
CA GLY A 645 -12.31 -17.80 -14.13
C GLY A 645 -13.14 -17.41 -15.35
N THR A 646 -13.74 -16.23 -15.30
CA THR A 646 -14.57 -15.69 -16.41
C THR A 646 -13.75 -15.38 -17.66
N MET A 647 -12.48 -15.03 -17.48
CA MET A 647 -11.56 -14.70 -18.57
C MET A 647 -10.71 -15.90 -19.04
N GLY A 648 -10.90 -17.06 -18.44
CA GLY A 648 -10.12 -18.26 -18.72
C GLY A 648 -9.75 -19.04 -17.47
N LYS A 649 -8.78 -19.94 -17.59
CA LYS A 649 -8.25 -20.70 -16.45
C LYS A 649 -7.29 -19.85 -15.63
N ILE A 650 -7.34 -19.99 -14.31
CA ILE A 650 -6.47 -19.29 -13.37
C ILE A 650 -5.50 -20.29 -12.77
N VAL A 651 -4.21 -20.07 -12.97
CA VAL A 651 -3.12 -20.90 -12.42
C VAL A 651 -2.41 -20.09 -11.34
N SER A 652 -2.44 -20.57 -10.10
CA SER A 652 -1.75 -19.95 -8.95
C SER A 652 -0.51 -20.76 -8.61
N ALA A 653 0.63 -20.07 -8.42
CA ALA A 653 1.89 -20.70 -8.09
C ALA A 653 2.77 -19.83 -7.19
N GLU A 654 3.64 -20.46 -6.42
CA GLU A 654 4.79 -19.82 -5.77
C GLU A 654 6.04 -20.06 -6.63
N VAL A 655 6.69 -19.01 -7.06
CA VAL A 655 7.87 -19.08 -7.92
C VAL A 655 8.99 -18.19 -7.37
N PRO A 656 10.26 -18.66 -7.33
CA PRO A 656 11.38 -17.80 -6.95
C PRO A 656 11.50 -16.60 -7.88
N LEU A 657 11.73 -15.41 -7.31
CA LEU A 657 11.89 -14.18 -8.10
C LEU A 657 13.01 -14.30 -9.14
N ALA A 658 14.11 -14.98 -8.78
CA ALA A 658 15.24 -15.19 -9.69
C ALA A 658 14.86 -15.87 -11.02
N GLU A 659 13.81 -16.67 -11.03
CA GLU A 659 13.32 -17.39 -12.20
C GLU A 659 12.24 -16.61 -12.99
N MET A 660 11.80 -15.48 -12.48
CA MET A 660 10.68 -14.73 -13.07
C MET A 660 11.10 -13.58 -14.00
N PHE A 661 12.38 -13.28 -14.09
CA PHE A 661 12.85 -12.24 -15.01
C PHE A 661 12.54 -12.61 -16.46
N GLY A 662 11.96 -11.67 -17.21
CA GLY A 662 11.56 -11.87 -18.57
C GLY A 662 10.29 -12.72 -18.77
N TYR A 663 9.59 -13.09 -17.70
CA TYR A 663 8.39 -13.93 -17.78
C TYR A 663 7.27 -13.30 -18.61
N ALA A 664 7.07 -12.00 -18.55
CA ALA A 664 6.06 -11.31 -19.35
C ALA A 664 6.24 -11.56 -20.87
N THR A 665 7.46 -11.52 -21.35
CA THR A 665 7.80 -11.80 -22.75
C THR A 665 7.55 -13.26 -23.10
N ASP A 666 8.01 -14.18 -22.26
CA ASP A 666 7.87 -15.62 -22.49
C ASP A 666 6.39 -16.05 -22.46
N LEU A 667 5.62 -15.52 -21.51
CA LEU A 667 4.18 -15.79 -21.44
C LEU A 667 3.43 -15.26 -22.67
N ARG A 668 3.76 -14.06 -23.10
CA ARG A 668 3.17 -13.47 -24.31
C ARG A 668 3.48 -14.30 -25.56
N SER A 669 4.70 -14.76 -25.69
CA SER A 669 5.13 -15.61 -26.81
C SER A 669 4.42 -16.98 -26.80
N ALA A 670 4.32 -17.61 -25.63
CA ALA A 670 3.70 -18.92 -25.48
C ALA A 670 2.18 -18.92 -25.72
N THR A 671 1.51 -17.80 -25.41
CA THR A 671 0.05 -17.68 -25.47
C THR A 671 -0.46 -16.72 -26.54
N GLN A 672 0.43 -16.22 -27.40
CA GLN A 672 0.11 -15.25 -28.45
C GLN A 672 -0.57 -13.98 -27.91
N GLY A 673 -0.13 -13.53 -26.74
CA GLY A 673 -0.66 -12.35 -26.07
C GLY A 673 -2.01 -12.53 -25.35
N ARG A 674 -2.54 -13.77 -25.31
CA ARG A 674 -3.87 -14.05 -24.73
C ARG A 674 -3.87 -14.27 -23.21
N ALA A 675 -2.73 -14.56 -22.62
CA ALA A 675 -2.59 -14.72 -21.18
C ALA A 675 -2.07 -13.46 -20.51
N THR A 676 -2.50 -13.24 -19.28
CA THR A 676 -2.01 -12.18 -18.40
C THR A 676 -1.56 -12.78 -17.07
N PHE A 677 -0.68 -12.11 -16.36
CA PHE A 677 -0.25 -12.55 -15.05
C PHE A 677 -0.11 -11.39 -14.07
N THR A 678 -0.19 -11.73 -12.80
CA THR A 678 0.16 -10.86 -11.69
C THR A 678 1.20 -11.55 -10.82
N MET A 679 2.08 -10.78 -10.23
CA MET A 679 3.16 -11.26 -9.39
C MET A 679 3.34 -10.31 -8.22
N GLU A 680 3.38 -10.86 -7.00
CA GLU A 680 3.66 -10.10 -5.79
C GLU A 680 4.61 -10.88 -4.87
N PHE A 681 5.38 -10.15 -4.08
CA PHE A 681 6.23 -10.76 -3.07
C PHE A 681 5.37 -11.43 -1.98
N GLU A 682 5.68 -12.67 -1.65
CA GLU A 682 4.95 -13.41 -0.61
C GLU A 682 5.81 -13.63 0.64
N LYS A 683 6.98 -14.23 0.48
CA LYS A 683 7.87 -14.60 1.61
C LYS A 683 9.28 -14.90 1.15
N TYR A 684 10.19 -14.99 2.10
CA TYR A 684 11.49 -15.62 1.91
C TYR A 684 11.40 -17.11 2.24
N SER A 685 12.00 -17.94 1.41
CA SER A 685 12.11 -19.38 1.62
C SER A 685 13.54 -19.85 1.40
N GLU A 686 13.89 -20.97 2.04
CA GLU A 686 15.22 -21.53 1.88
C GLU A 686 15.48 -21.91 0.41
N ALA A 687 16.61 -21.43 -0.12
CA ALA A 687 17.06 -21.77 -1.48
C ALA A 687 17.53 -23.23 -1.52
N PRO A 688 17.25 -23.98 -2.60
CA PRO A 688 17.82 -25.30 -2.82
C PRO A 688 19.35 -25.25 -2.76
N ARG A 689 19.99 -26.33 -2.30
CA ARG A 689 21.43 -26.38 -2.10
C ARG A 689 22.24 -26.00 -3.34
N ALA A 690 21.82 -26.48 -4.51
CA ALA A 690 22.48 -26.16 -5.78
C ALA A 690 22.45 -24.67 -6.10
N VAL A 691 21.32 -24.01 -5.84
CA VAL A 691 21.15 -22.55 -6.03
C VAL A 691 21.99 -21.78 -5.03
N ALA A 692 21.95 -22.19 -3.75
CA ALA A 692 22.75 -21.58 -2.71
C ALA A 692 24.26 -21.67 -3.00
N ASP A 693 24.74 -22.84 -3.43
CA ASP A 693 26.15 -23.06 -3.81
C ASP A 693 26.58 -22.19 -4.98
N GLU A 694 25.72 -22.02 -5.98
CA GLU A 694 26.00 -21.14 -7.13
C GLU A 694 26.12 -19.67 -6.69
N ILE A 695 25.21 -19.20 -5.84
CA ILE A 695 25.21 -17.83 -5.35
C ILE A 695 26.43 -17.58 -4.44
N MET A 696 26.75 -18.49 -3.55
CA MET A 696 27.92 -18.40 -2.69
C MET A 696 29.23 -18.40 -3.48
N SER A 697 29.31 -19.17 -4.57
CA SER A 697 30.50 -19.20 -5.41
C SER A 697 30.73 -17.90 -6.18
N LYS A 698 29.65 -17.18 -6.51
CA LYS A 698 29.73 -15.85 -7.17
C LYS A 698 30.12 -14.73 -6.20
N ASN A 699 29.81 -14.89 -4.93
CA ASN A 699 30.02 -13.86 -3.90
C ASN A 699 31.25 -14.14 -3.02
N GLN A 700 32.22 -14.95 -3.45
CA GLN A 700 33.39 -15.40 -2.67
C GLN A 700 33.65 -14.57 -1.40
N PHE A 701 33.21 -15.11 -0.25
CA PHE A 701 33.43 -14.55 1.09
C PHE A 701 34.67 -15.16 1.73
#